data_19003e60873d1a2c7f8b81f82a8859fa
#
_entry.id   19003e60873d1a2c7f8b81f82a8859fa
#
_cell.length_a   1.000
_cell.length_b   1.000
_cell.length_c   1.000
_cell.angle_alpha   90.00
_cell.angle_beta   90.00
_cell.angle_gamma   90.00
#
_symmetry.space_group_name_H-M   'P 1'
#
loop_
_entity.id
_entity.type
_entity.pdbx_description
1 polymer ?
#
loop_
_entity_poly.entity_id
_entity_poly.type
_entity_poly.pdbx_seq_one_letter_code
_entity_poly.pdbx_strand_id
1 'polypeptide(L)'
;MKQKSKFFFIIAFLAFSNFSFSQIDQSKGSFEDKFRQLDEVFPSPNLSRPATGEPGPDYWQQRADYKIKIKLDEKTRSVRGSEVITYTNNSPLKLNYVWLQLDQNIFDKDSINNLTRPWWGGNKSVDFSTLRRQNFMDNFNGGMQELSIKVNGEDAAINMVGTHVRINLNKPLMTGESTELEIKWGYALVEENAVRARNGYESFEDGNDIFLLAQWYPRITVFSDYEGWHNKEFIGNGEFTLEFGDFEVDITVPSDHIVAATGTLQNEDEVLSSTQKRRMKKAKKSSKPIFIVTPDEAYDNELEKSSNYKTWSFKAENVRDFAWASSRKFIWDAAGFKQDSTDNPLVMAMSFYPNEGEPLWSKYSTEAVMHTMEVYSKYSFDYPYPTAQSVNGPVGGMEYPMITFNGPRTELEDDGSRTYSRSEKEFLIGVVIHEIGHIYFPMIVNSDERQWTWMDEGLNTFLQYLAEQEWDINYRSDRGEPRWLTDYMSSSYQVPIMTNSESLLQFGNNAYAKPATALVVLRETILGRELFDQAFKEYSQRWKFKRPTPYDFFRTMEEASGVDLDWFWRGWFYSTDHVDIALENIHIASLDTLNPQIDLAKDRVDFEKEPEILHDNRNEQSGIKTRVEARPELLDIYDEYDEFTPSDREMRDYEEILDDLYDKNDSDPEWKKKALVEALAKEEDYYIFEFTNKGGLIMPIPLELTYENGMRELIRIPVEIWRKNPNRTRWLKRSKLKIIQAVIDPYWEIGDTEIENNY
;
A
#
# COMPACT_ATOMS: atom_id res chain seq x y z
N MET A 1 -45.79 -46.82 38.09
CA MET A 1 -45.64 -46.18 36.79
C MET A 1 -45.24 -44.71 36.95
N LYS A 2 -44.16 -44.38 37.67
CA LYS A 2 -43.65 -42.98 37.81
C LYS A 2 -42.12 -42.96 38.15
N GLN A 3 -41.34 -43.88 37.62
CA GLN A 3 -39.91 -43.92 37.90
C GLN A 3 -39.00 -44.11 36.68
N LYS A 4 -39.53 -43.96 35.43
CA LYS A 4 -38.76 -44.05 34.20
C LYS A 4 -38.50 -42.70 33.49
N SER A 5 -38.88 -41.58 34.08
CA SER A 5 -38.80 -40.26 33.42
C SER A 5 -37.60 -39.41 33.89
N LYS A 6 -36.91 -39.79 34.97
CA LYS A 6 -35.79 -39.00 35.50
C LYS A 6 -34.41 -39.42 34.95
N PHE A 7 -34.29 -40.65 34.46
CA PHE A 7 -33.03 -41.14 33.89
C PHE A 7 -32.75 -40.67 32.46
N PHE A 8 -33.77 -40.32 31.73
CA PHE A 8 -33.65 -39.80 30.34
C PHE A 8 -33.23 -38.32 30.28
N PHE A 9 -33.40 -37.55 31.36
CA PHE A 9 -33.02 -36.12 31.39
C PHE A 9 -31.55 -35.91 31.79
N ILE A 10 -30.94 -36.81 32.50
CA ILE A 10 -29.51 -36.71 32.93
C ILE A 10 -28.61 -37.09 31.75
N ILE A 11 -28.97 -38.12 30.96
CA ILE A 11 -28.21 -38.51 29.77
C ILE A 11 -28.27 -37.46 28.68
N ALA A 12 -29.39 -36.70 28.56
CA ALA A 12 -29.48 -35.58 27.62
C ALA A 12 -28.63 -34.34 28.04
N PHE A 13 -28.40 -34.17 29.38
CA PHE A 13 -27.60 -33.04 29.85
C PHE A 13 -26.09 -33.32 29.77
N LEU A 14 -25.65 -34.58 29.93
CA LEU A 14 -24.25 -35.00 29.75
C LEU A 14 -23.86 -35.10 28.27
N ALA A 15 -24.80 -35.33 27.36
CA ALA A 15 -24.56 -35.31 25.94
C ALA A 15 -24.40 -33.86 25.37
N PHE A 16 -24.89 -32.82 26.09
CA PHE A 16 -24.74 -31.44 25.68
C PHE A 16 -23.47 -30.73 26.21
N SER A 17 -22.80 -31.30 27.22
CA SER A 17 -21.59 -30.71 27.80
C SER A 17 -20.30 -31.06 27.05
N ASN A 18 -20.32 -32.06 26.17
CA ASN A 18 -19.14 -32.44 25.38
C ASN A 18 -19.13 -31.92 23.94
N PHE A 19 -20.10 -31.09 23.56
CA PHE A 19 -20.17 -30.48 22.21
C PHE A 19 -19.61 -29.06 22.13
N SER A 20 -18.88 -28.55 23.15
CA SER A 20 -18.44 -27.16 23.19
C SER A 20 -17.09 -26.89 22.52
N PHE A 21 -16.44 -27.85 21.87
CA PHE A 21 -15.04 -27.66 21.41
C PHE A 21 -14.74 -27.96 19.96
N SER A 22 -15.74 -28.15 19.10
CA SER A 22 -15.52 -28.09 17.66
C SER A 22 -16.75 -27.56 16.96
N GLN A 23 -17.15 -26.34 17.27
CA GLN A 23 -18.01 -25.63 16.32
C GLN A 23 -17.13 -25.33 15.12
N ILE A 24 -17.20 -26.19 14.11
CA ILE A 24 -16.80 -25.81 12.74
C ILE A 24 -17.58 -24.56 12.45
N ASP A 25 -16.88 -23.48 12.13
CA ASP A 25 -17.52 -22.24 11.72
C ASP A 25 -18.46 -22.55 10.56
N GLN A 26 -19.77 -22.38 10.79
CA GLN A 26 -20.80 -22.65 9.76
C GLN A 26 -20.85 -21.57 8.69
N SER A 27 -20.03 -20.50 8.82
CA SER A 27 -19.87 -19.47 7.79
C SER A 27 -19.06 -19.94 6.59
N LYS A 28 -18.45 -21.14 6.66
CA LYS A 28 -17.67 -21.71 5.58
C LYS A 28 -18.50 -21.83 4.31
N GLY A 29 -18.10 -21.08 3.28
CA GLY A 29 -18.84 -20.91 2.04
C GLY A 29 -19.72 -19.66 2.01
N SER A 30 -19.82 -18.88 3.10
CA SER A 30 -20.43 -17.56 3.13
C SER A 30 -19.42 -16.44 2.82
N PHE A 31 -19.91 -15.20 2.71
CA PHE A 31 -19.03 -14.03 2.56
C PHE A 31 -18.09 -13.81 3.76
N GLU A 32 -18.43 -14.34 4.92
CA GLU A 32 -17.65 -14.23 6.16
C GLU A 32 -16.51 -15.25 6.24
N ASP A 33 -16.46 -16.26 5.36
CA ASP A 33 -15.35 -17.20 5.30
C ASP A 33 -14.06 -16.47 4.87
N LYS A 34 -13.11 -16.35 5.79
CA LYS A 34 -11.84 -15.63 5.60
C LYS A 34 -10.93 -16.26 4.54
N PHE A 35 -11.12 -17.54 4.24
CA PHE A 35 -10.36 -18.30 3.22
C PHE A 35 -11.13 -18.51 1.91
N ARG A 36 -12.30 -17.89 1.78
CA ARG A 36 -13.07 -18.00 0.54
C ARG A 36 -12.29 -17.38 -0.62
N GLN A 37 -12.25 -18.07 -1.73
CA GLN A 37 -11.58 -17.59 -2.93
C GLN A 37 -12.20 -16.28 -3.43
N LEU A 38 -11.38 -15.38 -3.95
CA LEU A 38 -11.81 -14.05 -4.43
C LEU A 38 -12.31 -14.04 -5.87
N ASP A 39 -12.22 -15.16 -6.59
CA ASP A 39 -12.67 -15.30 -7.98
C ASP A 39 -14.16 -14.97 -8.19
N GLU A 40 -14.98 -15.02 -7.15
CA GLU A 40 -16.36 -14.54 -7.18
C GLU A 40 -16.48 -13.00 -7.10
N VAL A 41 -15.46 -12.31 -6.60
CA VAL A 41 -15.39 -10.85 -6.47
C VAL A 41 -14.63 -10.23 -7.63
N PHE A 42 -13.63 -10.94 -8.14
CA PHE A 42 -12.83 -10.50 -9.28
C PHE A 42 -13.63 -10.57 -10.58
N PRO A 43 -13.40 -9.65 -11.51
CA PRO A 43 -13.90 -9.82 -12.87
C PRO A 43 -13.44 -11.16 -13.45
N SER A 44 -14.34 -11.87 -14.14
CA SER A 44 -14.01 -13.14 -14.79
C SER A 44 -12.84 -12.95 -15.75
N PRO A 45 -11.85 -13.86 -15.75
CA PRO A 45 -10.75 -13.83 -16.71
C PRO A 45 -11.26 -13.89 -18.15
N ASN A 46 -10.54 -13.22 -19.04
CA ASN A 46 -10.84 -13.19 -20.48
C ASN A 46 -9.53 -13.13 -21.30
N LEU A 47 -9.64 -13.02 -22.62
CA LEU A 47 -8.46 -13.00 -23.50
C LEU A 47 -7.63 -11.70 -23.42
N SER A 48 -8.20 -10.61 -22.91
CA SER A 48 -7.45 -9.39 -22.64
C SER A 48 -6.76 -9.44 -21.26
N ARG A 49 -7.40 -10.09 -20.27
CA ARG A 49 -6.94 -10.18 -18.86
C ARG A 49 -7.14 -11.61 -18.35
N PRO A 50 -6.20 -12.52 -18.64
CA PRO A 50 -6.27 -13.92 -18.22
C PRO A 50 -6.08 -14.10 -16.70
N ALA A 51 -6.35 -15.32 -16.22
CA ALA A 51 -6.24 -15.67 -14.80
C ALA A 51 -4.80 -15.61 -14.25
N THR A 52 -3.80 -15.60 -15.13
CA THR A 52 -2.38 -15.44 -14.77
C THR A 52 -2.00 -14.01 -14.38
N GLY A 53 -2.91 -13.03 -14.53
CA GLY A 53 -2.65 -11.63 -14.24
C GLY A 53 -1.76 -10.90 -15.25
N GLU A 54 -1.32 -11.54 -16.31
CA GLU A 54 -0.58 -10.92 -17.41
C GLU A 54 -1.51 -10.22 -18.41
N PRO A 55 -1.03 -9.26 -19.22
CA PRO A 55 -1.80 -8.79 -20.38
C PRO A 55 -1.93 -9.89 -21.42
N GLY A 56 -3.16 -10.23 -21.77
CA GLY A 56 -3.47 -11.33 -22.68
C GLY A 56 -3.31 -10.97 -24.16
N PRO A 57 -3.52 -11.95 -25.08
CA PRO A 57 -3.32 -11.76 -26.52
C PRO A 57 -4.26 -10.73 -27.16
N ASP A 58 -5.43 -10.51 -26.57
CA ASP A 58 -6.41 -9.51 -27.03
C ASP A 58 -6.33 -8.19 -26.24
N TYR A 59 -5.27 -8.00 -25.42
CA TYR A 59 -5.06 -6.73 -24.71
C TYR A 59 -4.79 -5.60 -25.69
N TRP A 60 -5.48 -4.48 -25.47
CA TRP A 60 -5.30 -3.26 -26.24
C TRP A 60 -5.32 -2.04 -25.33
N GLN A 61 -4.72 -0.97 -25.78
CA GLN A 61 -4.85 0.38 -25.23
C GLN A 61 -4.78 1.39 -26.35
N GLN A 62 -5.42 2.53 -26.14
CA GLN A 62 -5.45 3.62 -27.11
C GLN A 62 -4.10 4.36 -27.14
N ARG A 63 -3.92 5.22 -28.14
CA ARG A 63 -2.74 6.08 -28.26
C ARG A 63 -3.18 7.51 -28.58
N ALA A 64 -2.55 8.49 -27.93
CA ALA A 64 -2.77 9.91 -28.16
C ALA A 64 -1.43 10.64 -28.28
N ASP A 65 -1.09 11.09 -29.48
CA ASP A 65 0.12 11.86 -29.76
C ASP A 65 -0.21 13.37 -29.79
N TYR A 66 0.65 14.21 -29.22
CA TYR A 66 0.40 15.62 -29.01
C TYR A 66 1.47 16.51 -29.64
N LYS A 67 1.03 17.59 -30.37
CA LYS A 67 1.88 18.69 -30.77
C LYS A 67 1.34 19.97 -30.18
N ILE A 68 2.04 20.56 -29.23
CA ILE A 68 1.54 21.65 -28.39
C ILE A 68 2.44 22.87 -28.53
N LYS A 69 1.81 24.04 -28.63
CA LYS A 69 2.47 25.35 -28.52
C LYS A 69 1.82 26.12 -27.38
N ILE A 70 2.63 26.61 -26.46
CA ILE A 70 2.17 27.34 -25.29
C ILE A 70 2.99 28.60 -25.09
N LYS A 71 2.34 29.67 -24.69
CA LYS A 71 2.97 30.95 -24.35
C LYS A 71 2.54 31.38 -22.95
N LEU A 72 3.51 31.62 -22.07
CA LEU A 72 3.32 32.26 -20.77
C LEU A 72 3.37 33.78 -20.92
N ASP A 73 2.35 34.46 -20.43
CA ASP A 73 2.39 35.90 -20.16
C ASP A 73 2.59 36.10 -18.66
N GLU A 74 3.85 36.35 -18.24
CA GLU A 74 4.22 36.57 -16.85
C GLU A 74 3.49 37.77 -16.23
N LYS A 75 3.28 38.84 -17.02
CA LYS A 75 2.69 40.05 -16.51
C LYS A 75 1.22 39.88 -16.11
N THR A 76 0.48 39.11 -16.91
CA THR A 76 -0.93 38.81 -16.65
C THR A 76 -1.13 37.48 -15.92
N ARG A 77 -0.03 36.74 -15.67
CA ARG A 77 -0.06 35.40 -15.09
C ARG A 77 -1.08 34.52 -15.78
N SER A 78 -0.94 34.38 -17.07
CA SER A 78 -1.86 33.64 -17.92
C SER A 78 -1.13 32.87 -19.01
N VAL A 79 -1.77 31.83 -19.52
CA VAL A 79 -1.26 31.03 -20.62
C VAL A 79 -2.25 31.00 -21.77
N ARG A 80 -1.72 30.90 -22.99
CA ARG A 80 -2.48 30.62 -24.22
C ARG A 80 -1.79 29.52 -24.99
N GLY A 81 -2.54 28.49 -25.34
CA GLY A 81 -2.04 27.33 -26.04
C GLY A 81 -2.85 26.94 -27.25
N SER A 82 -2.20 26.15 -28.09
CA SER A 82 -2.84 25.41 -29.18
C SER A 82 -2.19 24.04 -29.29
N GLU A 83 -2.98 23.03 -29.62
CA GLU A 83 -2.49 21.68 -29.84
C GLU A 83 -3.16 21.02 -31.02
N VAL A 84 -2.47 20.00 -31.53
CA VAL A 84 -3.01 18.98 -32.42
C VAL A 84 -2.83 17.66 -31.76
N ILE A 85 -3.92 16.96 -31.48
CA ILE A 85 -3.93 15.61 -30.92
C ILE A 85 -4.22 14.63 -32.05
N THR A 86 -3.34 13.66 -32.26
CA THR A 86 -3.61 12.51 -33.13
C THR A 86 -4.05 11.34 -32.26
N TYR A 87 -5.34 11.03 -32.27
CA TYR A 87 -5.92 9.94 -31.48
C TYR A 87 -6.16 8.70 -32.33
N THR A 88 -5.58 7.58 -31.92
CA THR A 88 -5.68 6.29 -32.64
C THR A 88 -6.55 5.31 -31.85
N ASN A 89 -7.58 4.77 -32.50
CA ASN A 89 -8.47 3.78 -31.93
C ASN A 89 -7.91 2.35 -32.13
N ASN A 90 -7.29 1.81 -31.11
CA ASN A 90 -6.79 0.42 -31.09
C ASN A 90 -7.82 -0.59 -30.54
N SER A 91 -8.98 -0.10 -30.05
CA SER A 91 -10.02 -0.99 -29.54
C SER A 91 -10.72 -1.76 -30.68
N PRO A 92 -11.33 -2.91 -30.40
CA PRO A 92 -12.16 -3.62 -31.38
C PRO A 92 -13.50 -2.92 -31.67
N LEU A 93 -13.78 -1.79 -31.02
CA LEU A 93 -15.03 -1.07 -31.12
C LEU A 93 -14.91 0.16 -32.00
N LYS A 94 -15.94 0.49 -32.79
CA LYS A 94 -16.03 1.78 -33.48
C LYS A 94 -16.41 2.87 -32.50
N LEU A 95 -15.74 4.02 -32.55
CA LEU A 95 -16.01 5.18 -31.72
C LEU A 95 -16.78 6.25 -32.49
N ASN A 96 -17.93 6.69 -31.98
CA ASN A 96 -18.74 7.76 -32.60
C ASN A 96 -18.45 9.10 -31.94
N TYR A 97 -17.74 9.15 -30.85
CA TYR A 97 -17.34 10.33 -30.10
C TYR A 97 -16.08 10.02 -29.31
N VAL A 98 -15.39 11.06 -28.89
CA VAL A 98 -14.28 11.01 -27.92
C VAL A 98 -14.56 11.97 -26.76
N TRP A 99 -13.91 11.75 -25.63
CA TRP A 99 -13.95 12.63 -24.50
C TRP A 99 -12.59 13.30 -24.27
N LEU A 100 -12.61 14.58 -23.87
CA LEU A 100 -11.45 15.30 -23.34
C LEU A 100 -11.65 15.61 -21.86
N GLN A 101 -10.54 15.63 -21.12
CA GLN A 101 -10.45 16.17 -19.76
C GLN A 101 -9.96 17.61 -19.83
N LEU A 102 -10.66 18.49 -19.13
CA LEU A 102 -10.32 19.90 -18.92
C LEU A 102 -10.11 20.11 -17.42
N ASP A 103 -9.08 19.47 -16.84
CA ASP A 103 -8.90 19.43 -15.40
C ASP A 103 -8.70 20.81 -14.77
N GLN A 104 -8.20 21.78 -15.54
CA GLN A 104 -8.11 23.18 -15.13
C GLN A 104 -9.48 23.79 -14.74
N ASN A 105 -10.59 23.23 -15.21
CA ASN A 105 -11.94 23.68 -14.86
C ASN A 105 -12.30 23.40 -13.39
N ILE A 106 -11.48 22.64 -12.65
CA ILE A 106 -11.60 22.51 -11.18
C ILE A 106 -11.53 23.90 -10.49
N PHE A 107 -10.84 24.87 -11.10
CA PHE A 107 -10.69 26.25 -10.61
C PHE A 107 -11.77 27.21 -11.14
N ASP A 108 -12.78 26.69 -11.85
CA ASP A 108 -14.00 27.46 -12.11
C ASP A 108 -14.75 27.67 -10.79
N LYS A 109 -15.26 28.90 -10.57
CA LYS A 109 -16.00 29.24 -9.35
C LYS A 109 -17.22 28.34 -9.11
N ASP A 110 -17.86 27.88 -10.20
CA ASP A 110 -19.06 27.04 -10.19
C ASP A 110 -18.71 25.54 -10.38
N SER A 111 -17.44 25.16 -10.24
CA SER A 111 -16.99 23.77 -10.36
C SER A 111 -17.63 22.86 -9.32
N ILE A 112 -17.85 21.60 -9.67
CA ILE A 112 -18.39 20.60 -8.74
C ILE A 112 -17.49 20.49 -7.51
N ASN A 113 -16.16 20.49 -7.67
CA ASN A 113 -15.22 20.49 -6.56
C ASN A 113 -15.46 21.65 -5.58
N ASN A 114 -15.67 22.87 -6.09
CA ASN A 114 -15.90 24.03 -5.21
C ASN A 114 -17.25 23.96 -4.50
N LEU A 115 -18.29 23.47 -5.18
CA LEU A 115 -19.65 23.35 -4.64
C LEU A 115 -19.82 22.17 -3.65
N THR A 116 -19.05 21.10 -3.80
CA THR A 116 -19.22 19.87 -3.00
C THR A 116 -18.19 19.71 -1.88
N ARG A 117 -17.28 20.67 -1.71
CA ARG A 117 -16.21 20.60 -0.70
C ARG A 117 -16.81 20.54 0.72
N PRO A 118 -16.56 19.45 1.49
CA PRO A 118 -17.12 19.32 2.84
C PRO A 118 -16.47 20.31 3.81
N TRP A 119 -17.27 20.80 4.75
CA TRP A 119 -16.80 21.64 5.85
C TRP A 119 -16.50 20.78 7.09
N TRP A 120 -15.24 20.76 7.50
CA TRP A 120 -14.78 20.01 8.66
C TRP A 120 -14.48 20.90 9.89
N GLY A 121 -14.70 22.20 9.77
CA GLY A 121 -14.48 23.17 10.85
C GLY A 121 -15.64 23.24 11.85
N GLY A 122 -15.44 24.07 12.88
CA GLY A 122 -16.46 24.30 13.91
C GLY A 122 -17.70 25.03 13.41
N ASN A 123 -18.83 24.90 14.13
CA ASN A 123 -20.10 25.51 13.75
C ASN A 123 -20.18 27.04 13.99
N LYS A 124 -19.20 27.66 14.64
CA LYS A 124 -19.29 29.05 15.11
C LYS A 124 -18.19 29.97 14.59
N SER A 125 -17.18 29.42 13.94
CA SER A 125 -16.05 30.18 13.43
C SER A 125 -15.46 29.56 12.17
N VAL A 126 -14.96 30.42 11.28
CA VAL A 126 -14.21 30.05 10.07
C VAL A 126 -12.77 30.55 10.27
N ASP A 127 -11.78 29.72 9.99
CA ASP A 127 -10.38 30.11 10.06
C ASP A 127 -9.96 31.02 8.89
N PHE A 128 -8.82 31.71 9.05
CA PHE A 128 -8.34 32.66 8.04
C PHE A 128 -7.93 31.97 6.73
N SER A 129 -7.46 30.74 6.76
CA SER A 129 -7.06 30.02 5.55
C SER A 129 -8.29 29.70 4.67
N THR A 130 -9.36 29.26 5.31
CA THR A 130 -10.65 29.04 4.64
C THR A 130 -11.23 30.34 4.08
N LEU A 131 -11.19 31.42 4.86
CA LEU A 131 -11.67 32.73 4.39
C LEU A 131 -10.84 33.25 3.20
N ARG A 132 -9.50 33.12 3.25
CA ARG A 132 -8.60 33.52 2.15
C ARG A 132 -8.93 32.75 0.89
N ARG A 133 -9.06 31.42 0.99
CA ARG A 133 -9.42 30.56 -0.14
C ARG A 133 -10.78 30.94 -0.73
N GLN A 134 -11.79 31.08 0.13
CA GLN A 134 -13.14 31.46 -0.32
C GLN A 134 -13.12 32.78 -1.07
N ASN A 135 -12.50 33.81 -0.46
CA ASN A 135 -12.40 35.14 -1.10
C ASN A 135 -11.61 35.09 -2.42
N PHE A 136 -10.59 34.24 -2.52
CA PHE A 136 -9.86 34.02 -3.76
C PHE A 136 -10.78 33.41 -4.82
N MET A 137 -11.46 32.29 -4.51
CA MET A 137 -12.35 31.58 -5.46
C MET A 137 -13.55 32.43 -5.90
N ASP A 138 -14.10 33.26 -5.03
CA ASP A 138 -15.21 34.15 -5.38
C ASP A 138 -14.82 35.20 -6.44
N ASN A 139 -13.55 35.59 -6.52
CA ASN A 139 -13.02 36.63 -7.39
C ASN A 139 -12.14 36.13 -8.52
N PHE A 140 -11.85 34.81 -8.58
CA PHE A 140 -10.98 34.19 -9.58
C PHE A 140 -11.77 33.21 -10.43
N ASN A 141 -11.57 33.23 -11.73
CA ASN A 141 -12.09 32.25 -12.66
C ASN A 141 -10.92 31.64 -13.43
N GLY A 142 -10.47 30.46 -12.98
CA GLY A 142 -9.31 29.75 -13.52
C GLY A 142 -9.65 28.66 -14.54
N GLY A 143 -10.92 28.47 -14.87
CA GLY A 143 -11.34 27.51 -15.90
C GLY A 143 -10.82 27.88 -17.30
N MET A 144 -10.75 26.89 -18.20
CA MET A 144 -10.29 27.08 -19.57
C MET A 144 -11.25 28.02 -20.32
N GLN A 145 -10.70 29.11 -20.79
CA GLN A 145 -11.38 30.12 -21.60
C GLN A 145 -10.97 29.97 -23.08
N GLU A 146 -11.65 30.66 -23.95
CA GLU A 146 -11.31 30.73 -25.39
C GLU A 146 -11.22 29.34 -26.07
N LEU A 147 -11.97 28.33 -25.52
CA LEU A 147 -11.93 26.98 -26.05
C LEU A 147 -12.53 26.87 -27.46
N SER A 148 -11.72 26.39 -28.40
CA SER A 148 -12.12 26.12 -29.77
C SER A 148 -11.63 24.74 -30.17
N ILE A 149 -12.52 23.88 -30.67
CA ILE A 149 -12.22 22.48 -31.01
C ILE A 149 -12.67 22.19 -32.44
N LYS A 150 -11.75 21.66 -33.25
CA LYS A 150 -12.01 21.13 -34.59
C LYS A 150 -11.64 19.66 -34.67
N VAL A 151 -12.37 18.91 -35.46
CA VAL A 151 -12.08 17.51 -35.82
C VAL A 151 -11.76 17.45 -37.32
N ASN A 152 -10.53 17.05 -37.64
CA ASN A 152 -10.04 16.97 -39.03
C ASN A 152 -10.29 18.29 -39.81
N GLY A 153 -10.05 19.47 -39.17
CA GLY A 153 -10.20 20.78 -39.72
C GLY A 153 -11.62 21.40 -39.72
N GLU A 154 -12.64 20.62 -39.33
CA GLU A 154 -14.04 21.06 -39.23
C GLU A 154 -14.43 21.37 -37.78
N ASP A 155 -15.26 22.41 -37.57
CA ASP A 155 -15.76 22.75 -36.24
C ASP A 155 -16.56 21.58 -35.61
N ALA A 156 -16.25 21.22 -34.40
CA ALA A 156 -16.83 20.04 -33.71
C ALA A 156 -18.12 20.40 -32.96
N ALA A 157 -19.11 19.51 -33.01
CA ALA A 157 -20.23 19.53 -32.08
C ALA A 157 -19.79 18.99 -30.73
N ILE A 158 -19.76 19.85 -29.71
CA ILE A 158 -19.28 19.52 -28.36
C ILE A 158 -20.40 19.61 -27.34
N ASN A 159 -20.23 18.83 -26.24
CA ASN A 159 -21.06 18.93 -25.07
C ASN A 159 -20.15 18.95 -23.82
N MET A 160 -20.13 20.08 -23.12
CA MET A 160 -19.32 20.24 -21.89
C MET A 160 -20.09 19.74 -20.68
N VAL A 161 -19.41 18.95 -19.84
CA VAL A 161 -19.95 18.38 -18.60
C VAL A 161 -18.86 18.48 -17.53
N GLY A 162 -18.95 19.48 -16.65
CA GLY A 162 -17.95 19.73 -15.62
C GLY A 162 -16.54 19.88 -16.18
N THR A 163 -15.64 19.01 -15.74
CA THR A 163 -14.25 18.96 -16.21
C THR A 163 -14.06 18.12 -17.49
N HIS A 164 -15.13 17.73 -18.17
CA HIS A 164 -15.08 16.92 -19.39
C HIS A 164 -15.79 17.58 -20.58
N VAL A 165 -15.29 17.28 -21.77
CA VAL A 165 -15.93 17.65 -23.05
C VAL A 165 -16.11 16.41 -23.90
N ARG A 166 -17.35 16.12 -24.25
CA ARG A 166 -17.68 15.14 -25.29
C ARG A 166 -17.63 15.80 -26.68
N ILE A 167 -16.89 15.19 -27.60
CA ILE A 167 -16.73 15.61 -28.99
C ILE A 167 -17.36 14.56 -29.88
N ASN A 168 -18.43 14.91 -30.61
CA ASN A 168 -19.03 14.02 -31.59
C ASN A 168 -18.18 13.98 -32.84
N LEU A 169 -17.88 12.79 -33.34
CA LEU A 169 -17.13 12.59 -34.58
C LEU A 169 -18.07 12.63 -35.78
N ASN A 170 -17.71 13.35 -36.84
CA ASN A 170 -18.50 13.42 -38.08
C ASN A 170 -18.57 12.07 -38.80
N LYS A 171 -17.54 11.20 -38.58
CA LYS A 171 -17.49 9.82 -39.06
C LYS A 171 -17.05 8.95 -37.90
N PRO A 172 -17.63 7.72 -37.76
CA PRO A 172 -17.15 6.77 -36.77
C PRO A 172 -15.67 6.44 -37.00
N LEU A 173 -14.88 6.43 -35.92
CA LEU A 173 -13.47 6.04 -35.94
C LEU A 173 -13.38 4.51 -35.75
N MET A 174 -12.96 3.81 -36.78
CA MET A 174 -12.86 2.35 -36.80
C MET A 174 -11.57 1.90 -36.11
N THR A 175 -11.49 0.61 -35.79
CA THR A 175 -10.26 -0.04 -35.27
C THR A 175 -9.06 0.23 -36.17
N GLY A 176 -7.95 0.70 -35.62
CA GLY A 176 -6.72 1.04 -36.33
C GLY A 176 -6.73 2.38 -37.07
N GLU A 177 -7.86 3.10 -37.05
CA GLU A 177 -7.94 4.46 -37.63
C GLU A 177 -7.55 5.52 -36.61
N SER A 178 -7.08 6.68 -37.12
CA SER A 178 -6.75 7.86 -36.33
C SER A 178 -7.61 9.05 -36.73
N THR A 179 -7.80 9.99 -35.80
CA THR A 179 -8.45 11.29 -36.04
C THR A 179 -7.61 12.42 -35.45
N GLU A 180 -7.66 13.59 -36.04
CA GLU A 180 -6.97 14.77 -35.54
C GLU A 180 -7.95 15.73 -34.86
N LEU A 181 -7.56 16.17 -33.65
CA LEU A 181 -8.26 17.20 -32.90
C LEU A 181 -7.36 18.44 -32.82
N GLU A 182 -7.82 19.56 -33.39
CA GLU A 182 -7.15 20.86 -33.29
C GLU A 182 -7.83 21.68 -32.21
N ILE A 183 -7.10 22.03 -31.14
CA ILE A 183 -7.67 22.72 -29.99
C ILE A 183 -6.89 24.00 -29.69
N LYS A 184 -7.61 25.07 -29.31
CA LYS A 184 -7.04 26.31 -28.77
C LYS A 184 -7.70 26.60 -27.43
N TRP A 185 -6.91 27.09 -26.47
CA TRP A 185 -7.38 27.44 -25.13
C TRP A 185 -6.52 28.54 -24.51
N GLY A 186 -7.00 29.09 -23.41
CA GLY A 186 -6.25 30.01 -22.57
C GLY A 186 -6.94 30.15 -21.23
N TYR A 187 -6.18 30.47 -20.19
CA TYR A 187 -6.70 30.72 -18.85
C TYR A 187 -5.73 31.53 -17.99
N ALA A 188 -6.25 32.08 -16.89
CA ALA A 188 -5.45 32.74 -15.87
C ALA A 188 -4.88 31.70 -14.90
N LEU A 189 -3.58 31.80 -14.59
CA LEU A 189 -2.91 30.92 -13.64
C LEU A 189 -3.36 31.21 -12.21
N VAL A 190 -3.60 30.16 -11.46
CA VAL A 190 -3.96 30.23 -10.04
C VAL A 190 -2.73 30.58 -9.20
N GLU A 191 -2.92 31.36 -8.13
CA GLU A 191 -1.93 31.49 -7.07
C GLU A 191 -1.97 30.23 -6.22
N GLU A 192 -0.93 29.41 -6.30
CA GLU A 192 -0.94 28.07 -5.76
C GLU A 192 -1.17 28.03 -4.26
N ASN A 193 -0.46 28.87 -3.50
CA ASN A 193 -0.60 28.97 -2.06
C ASN A 193 -1.99 29.45 -1.59
N ALA A 194 -2.76 30.12 -2.46
CA ALA A 194 -4.09 30.60 -2.09
C ALA A 194 -5.11 29.45 -1.99
N VAL A 195 -4.97 28.41 -2.81
CA VAL A 195 -5.93 27.31 -2.90
C VAL A 195 -5.31 25.92 -2.71
N ARG A 196 -3.99 25.83 -2.52
CA ARG A 196 -3.22 24.57 -2.49
C ARG A 196 -3.42 23.80 -3.79
N ALA A 197 -3.14 24.46 -4.90
CA ALA A 197 -3.21 23.86 -6.22
C ALA A 197 -1.94 23.04 -6.51
N ARG A 198 -2.01 22.17 -7.53
CA ARG A 198 -0.85 21.39 -8.01
C ARG A 198 -0.15 22.10 -9.18
N ASN A 199 -0.68 23.21 -9.63
CA ASN A 199 -0.17 24.02 -10.71
C ASN A 199 -0.45 25.50 -10.44
N GLY A 200 0.18 26.39 -11.19
CA GLY A 200 -0.03 27.82 -11.07
C GLY A 200 1.25 28.59 -10.91
N TYR A 201 1.25 29.59 -10.04
CA TYR A 201 2.43 30.39 -9.74
C TYR A 201 2.59 30.63 -8.24
N GLU A 202 3.84 30.83 -7.85
CA GLU A 202 4.24 31.32 -6.53
C GLU A 202 5.02 32.61 -6.71
N SER A 203 4.68 33.64 -5.91
CA SER A 203 5.37 34.93 -5.91
C SER A 203 6.31 35.06 -4.75
N PHE A 204 7.52 35.56 -5.00
CA PHE A 204 8.53 35.87 -4.02
C PHE A 204 8.53 37.37 -3.64
N GLU A 205 9.12 37.70 -2.50
CA GLU A 205 9.22 39.09 -2.01
C GLU A 205 9.98 40.02 -2.97
N ASP A 206 10.93 39.47 -3.73
CA ASP A 206 11.68 40.16 -4.80
C ASP A 206 10.83 40.48 -6.05
N GLY A 207 9.57 40.02 -6.06
CA GLY A 207 8.64 40.19 -7.14
C GLY A 207 8.85 39.23 -8.32
N ASN A 208 9.67 38.20 -8.19
CA ASN A 208 9.82 37.14 -9.16
C ASN A 208 8.84 36.00 -8.87
N ASP A 209 8.53 35.20 -9.88
CA ASP A 209 7.60 34.09 -9.76
C ASP A 209 8.27 32.76 -10.18
N ILE A 210 7.84 31.68 -9.55
CA ILE A 210 8.00 30.30 -10.07
C ILE A 210 6.66 29.89 -10.65
N PHE A 211 6.67 29.35 -11.86
CA PHE A 211 5.51 28.79 -12.54
C PHE A 211 5.64 27.28 -12.63
N LEU A 212 4.64 26.55 -12.12
CA LEU A 212 4.49 25.11 -12.24
C LEU A 212 3.26 24.80 -13.07
N LEU A 213 3.40 24.11 -14.20
CA LEU A 213 2.31 23.83 -15.13
C LEU A 213 2.08 22.33 -15.26
N ALA A 214 0.99 21.89 -14.66
CA ALA A 214 0.49 20.53 -14.70
C ALA A 214 -1.03 20.56 -14.98
N GLN A 215 -1.58 19.52 -15.58
CA GLN A 215 -2.99 19.48 -16.01
C GLN A 215 -3.40 20.72 -16.84
N TRP A 216 -2.45 21.27 -17.58
CA TRP A 216 -2.48 22.61 -18.18
C TRP A 216 -3.04 22.67 -19.60
N TYR A 217 -3.26 21.52 -20.24
CA TYR A 217 -3.75 21.39 -21.61
C TYR A 217 -4.94 20.41 -21.66
N PRO A 218 -5.84 20.50 -22.65
CA PRO A 218 -6.90 19.51 -22.87
C PRO A 218 -6.32 18.12 -23.15
N ARG A 219 -6.75 17.10 -22.39
CA ARG A 219 -6.20 15.75 -22.48
C ARG A 219 -7.26 14.74 -22.93
N ILE A 220 -6.89 13.79 -23.78
CA ILE A 220 -7.80 12.68 -24.15
C ILE A 220 -8.13 11.88 -22.89
N THR A 221 -9.42 11.64 -22.66
CA THR A 221 -9.90 10.71 -21.63
C THR A 221 -9.62 9.28 -22.07
N VAL A 222 -9.20 8.45 -21.13
CA VAL A 222 -8.94 7.02 -21.37
C VAL A 222 -10.19 6.29 -21.86
N PHE A 223 -9.98 5.38 -22.83
CA PHE A 223 -10.96 4.38 -23.22
C PHE A 223 -10.34 2.99 -23.07
N SER A 224 -10.77 2.22 -22.07
CA SER A 224 -10.20 0.92 -21.71
C SER A 224 -11.09 -0.26 -22.01
N ASP A 225 -10.50 -1.46 -21.95
CA ASP A 225 -11.16 -2.75 -22.13
C ASP A 225 -12.09 -3.14 -20.96
N TYR A 226 -11.88 -2.59 -19.76
CA TYR A 226 -12.61 -2.96 -18.56
C TYR A 226 -13.69 -1.95 -18.12
N GLU A 227 -13.61 -0.68 -18.55
CA GLU A 227 -14.59 0.35 -18.15
C GLU A 227 -15.17 1.12 -19.35
N GLY A 228 -14.52 1.10 -20.51
CA GLY A 228 -14.85 2.01 -21.60
C GLY A 228 -14.29 3.42 -21.34
N TRP A 229 -15.09 4.48 -21.46
CA TRP A 229 -14.65 5.85 -21.21
C TRP A 229 -14.55 6.15 -19.69
N HIS A 230 -13.38 6.60 -19.24
CA HIS A 230 -13.11 7.02 -17.87
C HIS A 230 -13.50 8.49 -17.63
N ASN A 231 -14.71 8.85 -17.98
CA ASN A 231 -15.20 10.24 -17.90
C ASN A 231 -15.76 10.62 -16.52
N LYS A 232 -15.03 10.28 -15.44
CA LYS A 232 -15.35 10.68 -14.08
C LYS A 232 -14.90 12.11 -13.82
N GLU A 233 -15.76 12.90 -13.17
CA GLU A 233 -15.46 14.28 -12.79
C GLU A 233 -14.21 14.37 -11.93
N PHE A 234 -13.36 15.36 -12.21
CA PHE A 234 -12.19 15.64 -11.41
C PHE A 234 -12.57 16.55 -10.24
N ILE A 235 -12.54 16.02 -9.03
CA ILE A 235 -12.87 16.75 -7.81
C ILE A 235 -11.72 16.79 -6.78
N GLY A 236 -10.55 16.27 -7.14
CA GLY A 236 -9.27 16.57 -6.49
C GLY A 236 -8.59 15.47 -5.72
N ASN A 237 -9.28 14.40 -5.27
CA ASN A 237 -8.63 13.30 -4.54
C ASN A 237 -8.11 12.22 -5.49
N GLY A 238 -8.97 11.75 -6.41
CA GLY A 238 -8.54 10.82 -7.44
C GLY A 238 -7.71 11.53 -8.49
N GLU A 239 -6.49 11.07 -8.72
CA GLU A 239 -5.57 11.73 -9.64
C GLU A 239 -5.89 11.44 -11.11
N PHE A 240 -4.98 10.88 -11.89
CA PHE A 240 -5.20 10.81 -13.34
C PHE A 240 -4.90 9.40 -13.88
N THR A 241 -5.63 9.02 -14.92
CA THR A 241 -5.21 7.94 -15.82
C THR A 241 -5.30 8.46 -17.23
N LEU A 242 -4.25 8.26 -18.04
CA LEU A 242 -4.11 8.85 -19.37
C LEU A 242 -3.54 7.83 -20.36
N GLU A 243 -3.75 8.09 -21.66
CA GLU A 243 -3.19 7.26 -22.72
C GLU A 243 -1.73 7.61 -22.99
N PHE A 244 -0.92 6.62 -23.33
CA PHE A 244 0.44 6.85 -23.81
C PHE A 244 0.47 7.44 -25.21
N GLY A 245 1.45 8.31 -25.45
CA GLY A 245 1.73 8.90 -26.76
C GLY A 245 3.05 9.64 -26.80
N ASP A 246 3.35 10.24 -27.94
CA ASP A 246 4.52 11.09 -28.13
C ASP A 246 4.10 12.55 -28.01
N PHE A 247 4.98 13.36 -27.44
CA PHE A 247 4.76 14.79 -27.24
C PHE A 247 5.87 15.60 -27.91
N GLU A 248 5.46 16.59 -28.72
CA GLU A 248 6.30 17.68 -29.22
C GLU A 248 5.75 18.99 -28.65
N VAL A 249 6.50 19.67 -27.78
CA VAL A 249 6.00 20.85 -27.06
C VAL A 249 6.93 22.05 -27.19
N ASP A 250 6.41 23.14 -27.72
CA ASP A 250 7.07 24.44 -27.82
C ASP A 250 6.59 25.35 -26.68
N ILE A 251 7.46 25.69 -25.73
CA ILE A 251 7.18 26.51 -24.55
C ILE A 251 7.82 27.90 -24.74
N THR A 252 7.02 28.94 -24.91
CA THR A 252 7.48 30.33 -25.05
C THR A 252 7.35 31.06 -23.73
N VAL A 253 8.49 31.46 -23.15
CA VAL A 253 8.60 32.14 -21.84
C VAL A 253 9.51 33.37 -21.94
N PRO A 254 9.57 34.26 -20.94
CA PRO A 254 10.57 35.32 -20.88
C PRO A 254 12.00 34.78 -21.12
N SER A 255 12.83 35.54 -21.81
CA SER A 255 14.13 35.05 -22.31
C SER A 255 15.17 34.79 -21.20
N ASP A 256 14.96 35.27 -19.99
CA ASP A 256 15.72 35.06 -18.77
C ASP A 256 15.27 33.83 -17.95
N HIS A 257 14.13 33.23 -18.29
CA HIS A 257 13.66 32.01 -17.64
C HIS A 257 14.44 30.77 -18.04
N ILE A 258 14.66 29.89 -17.07
CA ILE A 258 15.09 28.51 -17.24
C ILE A 258 13.82 27.63 -17.21
N VAL A 259 13.75 26.64 -18.10
CA VAL A 259 12.61 25.72 -18.22
C VAL A 259 13.03 24.31 -17.91
N ALA A 260 12.34 23.65 -17.00
CA ALA A 260 12.33 22.21 -16.79
C ALA A 260 11.05 21.62 -17.39
N ALA A 261 11.12 20.48 -18.09
CA ALA A 261 9.92 19.89 -18.69
C ALA A 261 10.07 18.39 -18.92
N THR A 262 8.95 17.69 -19.02
CA THR A 262 8.88 16.31 -19.50
C THR A 262 9.64 16.18 -20.83
N GLY A 263 10.49 15.14 -20.95
CA GLY A 263 11.22 14.85 -22.18
C GLY A 263 12.61 15.48 -22.28
N THR A 264 13.12 15.58 -23.49
CA THR A 264 14.45 16.09 -23.81
C THR A 264 14.37 17.40 -24.59
N LEU A 265 15.23 18.34 -24.21
CA LEU A 265 15.39 19.63 -24.91
C LEU A 265 15.97 19.40 -26.31
N GLN A 266 15.30 19.94 -27.34
CA GLN A 266 15.65 19.74 -28.75
C GLN A 266 16.48 20.88 -29.32
N ASN A 267 16.33 22.10 -28.81
CA ASN A 267 16.97 23.29 -29.33
C ASN A 267 17.98 23.94 -28.37
N GLU A 268 18.85 23.09 -27.75
CA GLU A 268 19.90 23.53 -26.82
C GLU A 268 20.74 24.71 -27.37
N ASP A 269 20.97 24.74 -28.70
CA ASP A 269 21.79 25.76 -29.34
C ASP A 269 21.14 27.16 -29.36
N GLU A 270 19.82 27.23 -29.25
CA GLU A 270 19.07 28.46 -29.27
C GLU A 270 18.82 29.05 -27.88
N VAL A 271 18.65 28.16 -26.88
CA VAL A 271 18.19 28.56 -25.54
C VAL A 271 19.28 28.55 -24.49
N LEU A 272 20.37 27.76 -24.66
CA LEU A 272 21.47 27.64 -23.71
C LEU A 272 22.71 28.43 -24.15
N SER A 273 23.35 29.08 -23.19
CA SER A 273 24.66 29.71 -23.41
C SER A 273 25.75 28.67 -23.68
N SER A 274 26.84 29.11 -24.29
CA SER A 274 28.02 28.24 -24.54
C SER A 274 28.61 27.63 -23.25
N THR A 275 28.48 28.34 -22.12
CA THR A 275 28.94 27.89 -20.81
C THR A 275 28.03 26.77 -20.27
N GLN A 276 26.70 26.96 -20.33
CA GLN A 276 25.73 25.95 -19.91
C GLN A 276 25.89 24.67 -20.74
N LYS A 277 26.01 24.75 -22.07
CA LYS A 277 26.27 23.60 -22.95
C LYS A 277 27.57 22.85 -22.59
N ARG A 278 28.65 23.59 -22.26
CA ARG A 278 29.89 22.96 -21.81
C ARG A 278 29.76 22.26 -20.48
N ARG A 279 29.00 22.84 -19.51
CA ARG A 279 28.73 22.24 -18.21
C ARG A 279 27.85 20.99 -18.37
N MET A 280 26.81 21.01 -19.22
CA MET A 280 25.96 19.87 -19.55
C MET A 280 26.79 18.69 -20.10
N LYS A 281 27.76 18.94 -21.03
CA LYS A 281 28.66 17.91 -21.53
C LYS A 281 29.56 17.29 -20.46
N LYS A 282 29.86 18.02 -19.37
CA LYS A 282 30.58 17.49 -18.22
C LYS A 282 29.67 16.67 -17.32
N ALA A 283 28.44 17.17 -17.06
CA ALA A 283 27.43 16.49 -16.24
C ALA A 283 27.09 15.11 -16.79
N LYS A 284 26.93 14.96 -18.11
CA LYS A 284 26.72 13.65 -18.79
C LYS A 284 27.78 12.59 -18.46
N LYS A 285 28.96 12.99 -17.99
CA LYS A 285 30.10 12.09 -17.67
C LYS A 285 30.38 12.01 -16.17
N SER A 286 29.69 12.80 -15.38
CA SER A 286 29.89 12.91 -13.93
C SER A 286 28.79 12.13 -13.19
N SER A 287 29.20 11.32 -12.22
CA SER A 287 28.29 10.72 -11.25
C SER A 287 27.98 11.63 -10.06
N LYS A 288 28.52 12.87 -10.07
CA LYS A 288 28.23 13.90 -9.07
C LYS A 288 27.59 15.10 -9.74
N PRO A 289 26.62 15.77 -9.09
CA PRO A 289 25.96 16.94 -9.64
C PRO A 289 26.95 18.03 -10.04
N ILE A 290 26.69 18.66 -11.18
CA ILE A 290 27.44 19.80 -11.72
C ILE A 290 26.44 20.90 -12.02
N PHE A 291 26.66 22.11 -11.51
CA PHE A 291 25.83 23.25 -11.83
C PHE A 291 25.88 23.57 -13.32
N ILE A 292 24.73 23.59 -13.94
CA ILE A 292 24.48 24.09 -15.30
C ILE A 292 24.21 25.60 -15.24
N VAL A 293 23.34 26.01 -14.28
CA VAL A 293 23.11 27.40 -13.85
C VAL A 293 23.54 27.47 -12.39
N THR A 294 24.49 28.34 -12.08
CA THR A 294 25.01 28.48 -10.71
C THR A 294 24.10 29.37 -9.86
N PRO A 295 24.22 29.33 -8.50
CA PRO A 295 23.52 30.25 -7.60
C PRO A 295 23.72 31.73 -7.96
N ASP A 296 24.97 32.13 -8.30
CA ASP A 296 25.27 33.51 -8.69
C ASP A 296 24.60 33.89 -10.02
N GLU A 297 24.60 32.97 -11.01
CA GLU A 297 23.92 33.22 -12.30
C GLU A 297 22.41 33.31 -12.14
N ALA A 298 21.79 32.51 -11.25
CA ALA A 298 20.38 32.63 -10.91
C ALA A 298 20.07 33.94 -10.21
N TYR A 299 20.90 34.35 -9.25
CA TYR A 299 20.75 35.64 -8.59
C TYR A 299 20.85 36.83 -9.57
N ASP A 300 21.80 36.80 -10.50
CA ASP A 300 21.92 37.83 -11.53
C ASP A 300 20.66 37.90 -12.43
N ASN A 301 20.03 36.75 -12.75
CA ASN A 301 18.79 36.71 -13.51
C ASN A 301 17.58 37.30 -12.77
N GLU A 302 17.60 37.28 -11.43
CA GLU A 302 16.53 37.85 -10.59
C GLU A 302 16.51 39.39 -10.60
N LEU A 303 17.67 40.04 -10.86
CA LEU A 303 17.83 41.49 -10.73
C LEU A 303 17.15 42.30 -11.85
N GLU A 304 17.11 41.76 -13.05
CA GLU A 304 16.54 42.48 -14.23
C GLU A 304 15.60 41.56 -15.02
N LYS A 305 14.33 41.96 -15.15
CA LYS A 305 13.31 41.24 -15.92
C LYS A 305 13.42 41.52 -17.42
N SER A 306 13.61 40.47 -18.20
CA SER A 306 13.60 40.57 -19.65
C SER A 306 12.19 40.82 -20.21
N SER A 307 12.07 41.74 -21.15
CA SER A 307 10.86 41.92 -21.95
C SER A 307 10.80 41.05 -23.21
N ASN A 308 11.91 40.38 -23.53
CA ASN A 308 12.00 39.49 -24.67
C ASN A 308 11.53 38.08 -24.30
N TYR A 309 11.19 37.28 -25.31
CA TYR A 309 10.76 35.90 -25.16
C TYR A 309 11.71 34.98 -25.92
N LYS A 310 11.84 33.73 -25.44
CA LYS A 310 12.48 32.61 -26.17
C LYS A 310 11.59 31.37 -26.08
N THR A 311 11.72 30.49 -27.07
CA THR A 311 10.95 29.25 -27.13
C THR A 311 11.87 28.06 -26.83
N TRP A 312 11.48 27.25 -25.89
CA TRP A 312 12.11 25.97 -25.54
C TRP A 312 11.30 24.86 -26.20
N SER A 313 11.95 23.99 -26.97
CA SER A 313 11.30 22.87 -27.67
C SER A 313 11.67 21.55 -27.03
N PHE A 314 10.69 20.80 -26.59
CA PHE A 314 10.87 19.49 -25.94
C PHE A 314 10.21 18.38 -26.75
N LYS A 315 10.80 17.18 -26.64
CA LYS A 315 10.22 15.94 -27.17
C LYS A 315 10.25 14.88 -26.10
N ALA A 316 9.10 14.20 -25.91
CA ALA A 316 8.96 13.04 -25.06
C ALA A 316 8.30 11.91 -25.86
N GLU A 317 8.80 10.69 -25.69
CA GLU A 317 8.29 9.51 -26.38
C GLU A 317 7.64 8.55 -25.40
N ASN A 318 6.49 8.02 -25.75
CA ASN A 318 5.72 7.04 -25.00
C ASN A 318 5.49 7.44 -23.54
N VAL A 319 5.00 8.65 -23.32
CA VAL A 319 4.59 9.17 -22.00
C VAL A 319 3.09 9.38 -21.95
N ARG A 320 2.52 9.35 -20.75
CA ARG A 320 1.08 9.53 -20.57
C ARG A 320 0.66 10.98 -20.31
N ASP A 321 1.58 11.84 -19.92
CA ASP A 321 1.33 13.25 -19.60
C ASP A 321 2.57 14.10 -19.86
N PHE A 322 2.41 15.43 -19.77
CA PHE A 322 3.49 16.40 -19.95
C PHE A 322 3.33 17.54 -18.95
N ALA A 323 4.33 17.76 -18.11
CA ALA A 323 4.41 18.89 -17.19
C ALA A 323 5.67 19.73 -17.46
N TRP A 324 5.63 20.99 -17.01
CA TRP A 324 6.78 21.88 -17.10
C TRP A 324 6.77 22.93 -16.00
N ALA A 325 7.96 23.48 -15.74
CA ALA A 325 8.17 24.56 -14.80
C ALA A 325 9.07 25.63 -15.41
N SER A 326 8.92 26.88 -14.97
CA SER A 326 9.68 27.99 -15.50
C SER A 326 9.90 29.08 -14.47
N SER A 327 11.14 29.53 -14.33
CA SER A 327 11.51 30.67 -13.50
C SER A 327 12.86 31.25 -13.90
N ARG A 328 13.08 32.55 -13.64
CA ARG A 328 14.41 33.14 -13.68
C ARG A 328 15.23 32.81 -12.43
N LYS A 329 14.59 32.40 -11.35
CA LYS A 329 15.19 32.05 -10.05
C LYS A 329 15.89 30.68 -10.07
N PHE A 330 15.72 29.87 -11.14
CA PHE A 330 16.22 28.50 -11.11
C PHE A 330 17.73 28.41 -11.21
N ILE A 331 18.37 27.92 -10.16
CA ILE A 331 19.60 27.15 -10.18
C ILE A 331 19.27 25.83 -10.89
N TRP A 332 20.21 25.30 -11.64
CA TRP A 332 20.08 24.02 -12.32
C TRP A 332 21.36 23.21 -12.14
N ASP A 333 21.28 22.06 -11.53
CA ASP A 333 22.36 21.09 -11.50
C ASP A 333 21.96 19.77 -12.17
N ALA A 334 22.96 18.98 -12.57
CA ALA A 334 22.75 17.73 -13.30
C ALA A 334 23.89 16.74 -13.09
N ALA A 335 23.55 15.45 -13.16
CA ALA A 335 24.52 14.34 -13.15
C ALA A 335 24.09 13.24 -14.13
N GLY A 336 25.05 12.47 -14.64
CA GLY A 336 24.78 11.30 -15.48
C GLY A 336 24.68 10.03 -14.65
N PHE A 337 23.47 9.48 -14.54
CA PHE A 337 23.22 8.17 -13.95
C PHE A 337 23.41 7.07 -15.00
N LYS A 338 24.30 6.12 -14.72
CA LYS A 338 24.59 4.96 -15.59
C LYS A 338 23.87 3.74 -15.06
N GLN A 339 23.21 3.01 -15.93
CA GLN A 339 22.56 1.75 -15.65
C GLN A 339 22.98 0.67 -16.68
N ASP A 340 22.79 -0.60 -16.33
CA ASP A 340 23.18 -1.72 -17.20
C ASP A 340 22.19 -2.00 -18.35
N SER A 341 21.24 -1.10 -18.60
CA SER A 341 20.31 -1.20 -19.70
C SER A 341 20.98 -1.00 -21.05
N THR A 342 20.70 -1.90 -22.01
CA THR A 342 21.17 -1.77 -23.38
C THR A 342 20.47 -0.67 -24.16
N ASP A 343 19.19 -0.41 -23.84
CA ASP A 343 18.33 0.53 -24.57
C ASP A 343 18.51 1.95 -24.04
N ASN A 344 18.73 2.12 -22.73
CA ASN A 344 18.94 3.40 -22.08
C ASN A 344 20.10 3.34 -21.06
N PRO A 345 21.36 3.34 -21.49
CA PRO A 345 22.50 3.18 -20.60
C PRO A 345 22.85 4.43 -19.78
N LEU A 346 22.24 5.58 -20.08
CA LEU A 346 22.56 6.87 -19.45
C LEU A 346 21.30 7.71 -19.28
N VAL A 347 20.94 8.01 -18.03
CA VAL A 347 19.86 8.93 -17.66
C VAL A 347 20.46 10.22 -17.12
N MET A 348 19.88 11.36 -17.49
CA MET A 348 20.26 12.65 -16.90
C MET A 348 19.37 12.93 -15.67
N ALA A 349 19.96 12.80 -14.49
CA ALA A 349 19.36 13.25 -13.24
C ALA A 349 19.58 14.75 -13.09
N MET A 350 18.53 15.52 -12.81
CA MET A 350 18.57 16.99 -12.78
C MET A 350 17.73 17.55 -11.63
N SER A 351 18.17 18.69 -11.09
CA SER A 351 17.38 19.45 -10.11
C SER A 351 17.32 20.94 -10.48
N PHE A 352 16.15 21.55 -10.27
CA PHE A 352 15.85 22.95 -10.53
C PHE A 352 15.24 23.58 -9.28
N TYR A 353 15.84 24.61 -8.74
CA TYR A 353 15.42 25.22 -7.48
C TYR A 353 15.91 26.64 -7.33
N PRO A 354 15.25 27.50 -6.54
CA PRO A 354 15.71 28.86 -6.29
C PRO A 354 16.81 28.92 -5.23
N ASN A 355 17.46 30.08 -5.10
CA ASN A 355 18.48 30.29 -4.04
C ASN A 355 17.94 30.02 -2.63
N GLU A 356 16.66 30.13 -2.41
CA GLU A 356 15.96 29.77 -1.16
C GLU A 356 16.02 28.26 -0.84
N GLY A 357 16.40 27.42 -1.80
CA GLY A 357 16.66 25.98 -1.60
C GLY A 357 18.06 25.62 -1.15
N GLU A 358 19.04 26.56 -1.25
CA GLU A 358 20.41 26.34 -0.84
C GLU A 358 20.58 26.33 0.70
N PRO A 359 21.50 25.53 1.26
CA PRO A 359 22.35 24.51 0.63
C PRO A 359 21.74 23.09 0.62
N LEU A 360 20.47 22.95 0.92
CA LEU A 360 19.77 21.67 1.06
C LEU A 360 19.66 20.94 -0.29
N TRP A 361 19.17 21.66 -1.32
CA TRP A 361 18.88 21.10 -2.63
C TRP A 361 20.11 20.68 -3.40
N SER A 362 21.12 21.54 -3.48
CA SER A 362 22.39 21.21 -4.18
C SER A 362 23.12 20.02 -3.58
N LYS A 363 22.86 19.71 -2.30
CA LYS A 363 23.51 18.62 -1.60
C LYS A 363 22.79 17.28 -1.74
N TYR A 364 21.44 17.29 -1.83
CA TYR A 364 20.68 16.05 -1.70
C TYR A 364 19.73 15.76 -2.86
N SER A 365 19.16 16.75 -3.55
CA SER A 365 18.07 16.51 -4.50
C SER A 365 18.49 15.61 -5.67
N THR A 366 19.51 15.97 -6.44
CA THR A 366 19.97 15.15 -7.58
C THR A 366 20.55 13.80 -7.16
N GLU A 367 21.17 13.72 -5.96
CA GLU A 367 21.62 12.44 -5.40
C GLU A 367 20.43 11.55 -5.06
N ALA A 368 19.32 12.10 -4.52
CA ALA A 368 18.11 11.35 -4.25
C ALA A 368 17.44 10.87 -5.55
N VAL A 369 17.43 11.67 -6.61
CA VAL A 369 16.95 11.24 -7.95
C VAL A 369 17.72 10.01 -8.44
N MET A 370 19.05 10.03 -8.35
CA MET A 370 19.90 8.89 -8.77
C MET A 370 19.68 7.66 -7.91
N HIS A 371 19.61 7.83 -6.59
CA HIS A 371 19.36 6.76 -5.64
C HIS A 371 18.01 6.07 -5.88
N THR A 372 16.97 6.86 -6.14
CA THR A 372 15.63 6.31 -6.48
C THR A 372 15.71 5.42 -7.71
N MET A 373 16.34 5.91 -8.79
CA MET A 373 16.48 5.11 -10.01
C MET A 373 17.25 3.82 -9.77
N GLU A 374 18.30 3.85 -8.94
CA GLU A 374 19.08 2.65 -8.57
C GLU A 374 18.22 1.63 -7.84
N VAL A 375 17.52 2.03 -6.78
CA VAL A 375 16.76 1.12 -5.92
C VAL A 375 15.49 0.62 -6.63
N TYR A 376 14.71 1.51 -7.27
CA TYR A 376 13.49 1.09 -7.97
C TYR A 376 13.78 0.18 -9.15
N SER A 377 14.89 0.40 -9.87
CA SER A 377 15.33 -0.50 -10.95
C SER A 377 15.69 -1.91 -10.44
N LYS A 378 16.25 -2.00 -9.25
CA LYS A 378 16.56 -3.28 -8.59
C LYS A 378 15.31 -4.13 -8.36
N TYR A 379 14.21 -3.51 -7.93
CA TYR A 379 12.96 -4.19 -7.56
C TYR A 379 11.91 -4.25 -8.69
N SER A 380 12.08 -3.50 -9.79
CA SER A 380 11.11 -3.44 -10.88
C SER A 380 11.75 -3.62 -12.27
N PHE A 381 12.16 -2.54 -12.91
CA PHE A 381 12.80 -2.53 -14.24
C PHE A 381 13.71 -1.31 -14.36
N ASP A 382 14.73 -1.39 -15.25
CA ASP A 382 15.60 -0.27 -15.55
C ASP A 382 14.81 0.96 -16.00
N TYR A 383 15.21 2.15 -15.53
CA TYR A 383 14.54 3.40 -15.86
C TYR A 383 14.55 3.65 -17.38
N PRO A 384 13.39 3.72 -18.07
CA PRO A 384 13.38 3.70 -19.53
C PRO A 384 13.56 5.06 -20.19
N TYR A 385 13.34 6.16 -19.44
CA TYR A 385 13.37 7.50 -19.98
C TYR A 385 14.75 8.16 -19.93
N PRO A 386 15.04 9.13 -20.84
CA PRO A 386 16.38 9.74 -20.92
C PRO A 386 16.68 10.73 -19.79
N THR A 387 15.67 11.21 -19.05
CA THR A 387 15.83 12.21 -18.00
C THR A 387 14.95 11.90 -16.80
N ALA A 388 15.38 12.34 -15.60
CA ALA A 388 14.57 12.38 -14.39
C ALA A 388 14.88 13.70 -13.67
N GLN A 389 13.84 14.48 -13.35
CA GLN A 389 13.99 15.86 -12.89
C GLN A 389 13.20 16.12 -11.62
N SER A 390 13.87 16.73 -10.61
CA SER A 390 13.26 17.23 -9.39
C SER A 390 13.22 18.77 -9.44
N VAL A 391 12.04 19.37 -9.34
CA VAL A 391 11.84 20.81 -9.44
C VAL A 391 11.23 21.34 -8.14
N ASN A 392 11.83 22.37 -7.57
CA ASN A 392 11.28 23.02 -6.38
C ASN A 392 10.11 23.92 -6.71
N GLY A 393 9.07 23.82 -5.89
CA GLY A 393 7.90 24.68 -5.91
C GLY A 393 7.17 24.68 -4.57
N PRO A 394 6.02 25.39 -4.46
CA PRO A 394 5.22 25.43 -3.24
C PRO A 394 4.43 24.14 -2.99
N VAL A 395 4.42 23.21 -3.94
CA VAL A 395 3.82 21.88 -3.81
C VAL A 395 4.70 21.02 -2.89
N GLY A 396 4.09 20.30 -1.96
CA GLY A 396 4.82 19.41 -1.05
C GLY A 396 5.49 18.25 -1.77
N GLY A 397 4.78 17.64 -2.71
CA GLY A 397 5.21 16.60 -3.63
C GLY A 397 4.16 16.42 -4.73
N MET A 398 4.60 16.16 -5.97
CA MET A 398 3.74 15.85 -7.11
C MET A 398 4.55 15.31 -8.29
N GLU A 399 4.04 14.30 -8.91
CA GLU A 399 4.70 13.53 -9.95
C GLU A 399 4.13 13.76 -11.34
N TYR A 400 5.03 13.69 -12.35
CA TYR A 400 4.71 13.66 -13.78
C TYR A 400 5.80 12.85 -14.53
N PRO A 401 5.55 12.40 -15.77
CA PRO A 401 6.59 11.68 -16.50
C PRO A 401 7.88 12.50 -16.62
N MET A 402 8.99 11.97 -16.15
CA MET A 402 10.35 12.55 -16.20
C MET A 402 10.55 13.86 -15.39
N ILE A 403 9.55 14.42 -14.73
CA ILE A 403 9.63 15.65 -13.95
C ILE A 403 8.73 15.57 -12.73
N THR A 404 9.20 16.04 -11.60
CA THR A 404 8.46 16.05 -10.33
C THR A 404 8.56 17.42 -9.68
N PHE A 405 7.53 17.81 -8.91
CA PHE A 405 7.50 19.07 -8.17
C PHE A 405 7.62 18.75 -6.68
N ASN A 406 8.57 19.39 -5.97
CA ASN A 406 8.96 19.01 -4.62
C ASN A 406 9.16 20.22 -3.69
N GLY A 407 8.90 20.03 -2.40
CA GLY A 407 9.35 20.85 -1.29
C GLY A 407 10.48 20.15 -0.51
N PRO A 408 10.88 20.64 0.67
CA PRO A 408 10.76 22.00 1.18
C PRO A 408 11.89 22.92 0.71
N ARG A 409 11.97 24.12 1.29
CA ARG A 409 13.12 25.04 1.20
C ARG A 409 13.77 25.20 2.56
N THR A 410 14.96 25.84 2.57
CA THR A 410 15.68 26.15 3.80
C THR A 410 15.10 27.39 4.52
N GLU A 411 15.32 27.47 5.81
CA GLU A 411 14.96 28.63 6.61
C GLU A 411 16.06 29.69 6.57
N LEU A 412 15.66 30.97 6.60
CA LEU A 412 16.56 32.13 6.68
C LEU A 412 16.77 32.49 8.15
N GLU A 413 18.01 32.47 8.61
CA GLU A 413 18.41 32.86 9.94
C GLU A 413 18.55 34.40 10.08
N ASP A 414 18.57 34.90 11.29
CA ASP A 414 18.70 36.34 11.60
C ASP A 414 20.02 36.93 11.09
N ASP A 415 21.07 36.13 10.93
CA ASP A 415 22.38 36.57 10.41
C ASP A 415 22.44 36.53 8.86
N GLY A 416 21.36 36.18 8.20
CA GLY A 416 21.25 36.08 6.76
C GLY A 416 21.76 34.76 6.17
N SER A 417 22.23 33.80 6.98
CA SER A 417 22.56 32.46 6.54
C SER A 417 21.29 31.61 6.36
N ARG A 418 21.41 30.54 5.55
CA ARG A 418 20.30 29.56 5.39
C ARG A 418 20.69 28.24 6.01
N THR A 419 19.72 27.63 6.68
CA THR A 419 19.89 26.38 7.42
C THR A 419 18.73 25.41 7.18
N TYR A 420 18.90 24.19 7.59
CA TYR A 420 17.86 23.17 7.57
C TYR A 420 18.03 22.21 8.76
N SER A 421 16.91 21.73 9.28
CA SER A 421 16.86 20.69 10.29
C SER A 421 17.10 19.30 9.70
N ARG A 422 17.33 18.31 10.57
CA ARG A 422 17.37 16.90 10.15
C ARG A 422 16.04 16.46 9.51
N SER A 423 14.92 16.92 10.05
CA SER A 423 13.59 16.61 9.53
C SER A 423 13.40 17.14 8.10
N GLU A 424 13.80 18.37 7.82
CA GLU A 424 13.72 18.94 6.47
C GLU A 424 14.63 18.22 5.48
N LYS A 425 15.83 17.80 5.92
CA LYS A 425 16.72 16.98 5.11
C LYS A 425 16.07 15.63 4.75
N GLU A 426 15.56 14.91 5.76
CA GLU A 426 14.93 13.61 5.57
C GLU A 426 13.64 13.76 4.74
N PHE A 427 12.87 14.84 4.95
CA PHE A 427 11.68 15.15 4.15
C PHE A 427 12.04 15.41 2.67
N LEU A 428 13.08 16.22 2.37
CA LEU A 428 13.48 16.44 0.97
C LEU A 428 13.91 15.12 0.31
N ILE A 429 14.73 14.31 0.97
CA ILE A 429 15.19 13.03 0.43
C ILE A 429 13.98 12.10 0.19
N GLY A 430 13.11 11.95 1.19
CA GLY A 430 11.94 11.09 1.12
C GLY A 430 10.95 11.52 0.03
N VAL A 431 10.66 12.82 -0.08
CA VAL A 431 9.74 13.31 -1.12
C VAL A 431 10.34 13.16 -2.52
N VAL A 432 11.63 13.42 -2.72
CA VAL A 432 12.26 13.18 -4.03
C VAL A 432 12.27 11.69 -4.38
N ILE A 433 12.51 10.80 -3.41
CA ILE A 433 12.40 9.35 -3.60
C ILE A 433 10.96 8.99 -4.01
N HIS A 434 9.97 9.53 -3.32
CA HIS A 434 8.56 9.27 -3.57
C HIS A 434 8.15 9.73 -4.96
N GLU A 435 8.37 10.99 -5.30
CA GLU A 435 7.91 11.57 -6.57
C GLU A 435 8.65 10.99 -7.78
N ILE A 436 9.96 10.78 -7.70
CA ILE A 436 10.71 10.09 -8.78
C ILE A 436 10.27 8.62 -8.87
N GLY A 437 9.92 8.00 -7.74
CA GLY A 437 9.35 6.65 -7.69
C GLY A 437 8.06 6.51 -8.47
N HIS A 438 7.20 7.52 -8.41
CA HIS A 438 5.96 7.58 -9.19
C HIS A 438 6.18 7.53 -10.71
N ILE A 439 7.36 7.87 -11.21
CA ILE A 439 7.64 7.70 -12.66
C ILE A 439 7.57 6.22 -13.04
N TYR A 440 7.88 5.29 -12.11
CA TYR A 440 7.68 3.86 -12.29
C TYR A 440 6.22 3.45 -12.06
N PHE A 441 5.62 3.90 -10.94
CA PHE A 441 4.25 3.63 -10.50
C PHE A 441 3.58 4.94 -10.07
N PRO A 442 2.61 5.52 -10.82
CA PRO A 442 1.86 4.91 -11.90
C PRO A 442 2.24 5.42 -13.32
N MET A 443 3.31 6.23 -13.50
CA MET A 443 3.53 6.87 -14.81
C MET A 443 3.89 5.86 -15.90
N ILE A 444 4.55 4.74 -15.57
CA ILE A 444 4.92 3.67 -16.53
C ILE A 444 4.02 2.46 -16.35
N VAL A 445 3.85 1.94 -15.13
CA VAL A 445 2.82 0.93 -14.80
C VAL A 445 1.53 1.70 -14.52
N ASN A 446 0.75 1.95 -15.57
CA ASN A 446 -0.26 3.01 -15.63
C ASN A 446 -1.60 2.58 -15.02
N SER A 447 -1.69 2.49 -13.69
CA SER A 447 -2.95 2.21 -12.97
C SER A 447 -3.97 3.36 -13.08
N ASP A 448 -5.24 3.06 -12.79
CA ASP A 448 -6.32 4.05 -12.75
C ASP A 448 -6.41 4.68 -11.35
N GLU A 449 -5.77 5.80 -11.16
CA GLU A 449 -5.73 6.55 -9.90
C GLU A 449 -7.08 7.16 -9.52
N ARG A 450 -7.98 7.38 -10.49
CA ARG A 450 -9.36 7.83 -10.23
C ARG A 450 -10.19 6.81 -9.48
N GLN A 451 -9.81 5.53 -9.55
CA GLN A 451 -10.51 4.45 -8.88
C GLN A 451 -9.72 3.87 -7.71
N TRP A 452 -8.40 3.69 -7.88
CA TRP A 452 -7.56 2.91 -6.97
C TRP A 452 -6.27 3.67 -6.62
N THR A 453 -6.38 4.70 -5.79
CA THR A 453 -5.23 5.49 -5.33
C THR A 453 -4.13 4.64 -4.69
N TRP A 454 -4.47 3.50 -4.08
CA TRP A 454 -3.47 2.63 -3.48
C TRP A 454 -2.49 1.99 -4.48
N MET A 455 -2.89 1.82 -5.75
CA MET A 455 -2.00 1.29 -6.80
C MET A 455 -0.97 2.32 -7.28
N ASP A 456 -1.25 3.57 -7.05
CA ASP A 456 -0.40 4.72 -7.22
C ASP A 456 0.44 4.90 -5.95
N GLU A 457 -0.14 5.40 -4.90
CA GLU A 457 0.51 5.82 -3.67
C GLU A 457 1.06 4.65 -2.84
N GLY A 458 0.30 3.57 -2.75
CA GLY A 458 0.64 2.44 -1.90
C GLY A 458 1.81 1.60 -2.44
N LEU A 459 1.81 1.30 -3.76
CA LEU A 459 2.93 0.60 -4.39
C LEU A 459 4.19 1.44 -4.34
N ASN A 460 4.05 2.74 -4.59
CA ASN A 460 5.17 3.67 -4.53
C ASN A 460 5.72 3.85 -3.11
N THR A 461 4.85 4.03 -2.10
CA THR A 461 5.28 4.14 -0.69
C THR A 461 5.99 2.87 -0.21
N PHE A 462 5.59 1.68 -0.69
CA PHE A 462 6.32 0.44 -0.39
C PHE A 462 7.76 0.49 -0.91
N LEU A 463 7.97 0.89 -2.16
CA LEU A 463 9.32 1.02 -2.73
C LEU A 463 10.11 2.19 -2.13
N GLN A 464 9.45 3.30 -1.81
CA GLN A 464 10.02 4.42 -1.06
C GLN A 464 10.61 3.94 0.27
N TYR A 465 9.85 3.16 1.04
CA TYR A 465 10.32 2.59 2.30
C TYR A 465 11.61 1.77 2.10
N LEU A 466 11.68 0.93 1.06
CA LEU A 466 12.90 0.19 0.75
C LEU A 466 14.07 1.11 0.38
N ALA A 467 13.82 2.14 -0.43
CA ALA A 467 14.82 3.10 -0.84
C ALA A 467 15.35 3.95 0.34
N GLU A 468 14.48 4.36 1.25
CA GLU A 468 14.86 5.06 2.48
C GLU A 468 15.75 4.20 3.38
N GLN A 469 15.46 2.90 3.53
CA GLN A 469 16.30 1.96 4.27
C GLN A 469 17.64 1.71 3.59
N GLU A 470 17.71 1.78 2.26
CA GLU A 470 18.97 1.68 1.49
C GLU A 470 19.74 3.01 1.42
N TRP A 471 19.11 4.15 1.75
CA TRP A 471 19.78 5.45 1.87
C TRP A 471 20.64 5.56 3.13
N ASP A 472 20.07 5.28 4.30
CA ASP A 472 20.76 5.33 5.59
C ASP A 472 20.09 4.36 6.57
N ILE A 473 20.87 3.50 7.24
CA ILE A 473 20.36 2.54 8.23
C ILE A 473 19.58 3.22 9.39
N ASN A 474 19.84 4.50 9.66
CA ASN A 474 19.16 5.30 10.66
C ASN A 474 18.12 6.27 10.05
N TYR A 475 17.72 6.05 8.81
CA TYR A 475 16.68 6.87 8.18
C TYR A 475 15.36 6.70 8.93
N ARG A 476 14.68 7.82 9.16
CA ARG A 476 13.40 7.81 9.89
C ARG A 476 12.26 7.81 8.88
N SER A 477 11.91 6.63 8.43
CA SER A 477 10.74 6.45 7.58
C SER A 477 9.46 6.69 8.37
N ASP A 478 8.50 7.36 7.77
CA ASP A 478 7.19 7.64 8.39
C ASP A 478 6.17 6.53 8.15
N ARG A 479 6.43 5.63 7.18
CA ARG A 479 5.50 4.59 6.72
C ARG A 479 6.25 3.29 6.42
N GLY A 480 5.51 2.18 6.33
CA GLY A 480 6.04 0.87 5.97
C GLY A 480 6.12 -0.10 7.16
N GLU A 481 6.56 0.34 8.32
CA GLU A 481 6.66 -0.50 9.52
C GLU A 481 5.29 -0.85 10.09
N PRO A 482 4.98 -2.15 10.33
CA PRO A 482 3.67 -2.56 10.84
C PRO A 482 3.29 -1.89 12.17
N ARG A 483 4.24 -1.71 13.08
CA ARG A 483 4.03 -1.07 14.39
C ARG A 483 3.52 0.38 14.32
N TRP A 484 3.77 1.09 13.23
CA TRP A 484 3.32 2.49 13.11
C TRP A 484 1.89 2.59 12.56
N LEU A 485 1.33 1.49 12.11
CA LEU A 485 -0.01 1.45 11.54
C LEU A 485 -1.09 1.02 12.55
N THR A 486 -0.72 0.53 13.73
CA THR A 486 -1.63 -0.08 14.72
C THR A 486 -2.79 0.81 15.12
N ASP A 487 -2.54 2.11 15.39
CA ASP A 487 -3.57 3.08 15.73
C ASP A 487 -4.60 3.28 14.61
N TYR A 488 -4.14 3.29 13.37
CA TYR A 488 -5.05 3.38 12.23
C TYR A 488 -5.84 2.09 12.02
N MET A 489 -5.18 0.93 12.12
CA MET A 489 -5.80 -0.38 11.93
C MET A 489 -6.93 -0.64 12.94
N SER A 490 -6.79 -0.18 14.18
CA SER A 490 -7.83 -0.28 15.22
C SER A 490 -8.91 0.82 15.14
N SER A 491 -8.74 1.82 14.26
CA SER A 491 -9.69 2.94 14.13
C SER A 491 -11.03 2.48 13.55
N SER A 492 -12.12 2.90 14.18
CA SER A 492 -13.47 2.75 13.60
C SER A 492 -13.76 3.70 12.44
N TYR A 493 -12.87 4.68 12.19
CA TYR A 493 -13.00 5.69 11.13
C TYR A 493 -12.08 5.37 9.96
N GLN A 494 -12.28 4.20 9.37
CA GLN A 494 -11.54 3.74 8.19
C GLN A 494 -12.50 3.11 7.15
N VAL A 495 -12.00 2.95 5.95
CA VAL A 495 -12.67 2.22 4.85
C VAL A 495 -11.68 1.22 4.24
N PRO A 496 -12.13 0.17 3.54
CA PRO A 496 -11.24 -0.75 2.83
C PRO A 496 -10.31 -0.03 1.86
N ILE A 497 -9.11 -0.56 1.62
CA ILE A 497 -8.14 -0.04 0.63
C ILE A 497 -8.78 0.05 -0.76
N MET A 498 -9.64 -0.92 -1.13
CA MET A 498 -10.31 -0.98 -2.43
C MET A 498 -11.43 0.05 -2.62
N THR A 499 -11.64 0.96 -1.65
CA THR A 499 -12.60 2.05 -1.75
C THR A 499 -12.20 3.03 -2.84
N ASN A 500 -13.19 3.58 -3.56
CA ASN A 500 -12.96 4.58 -4.60
C ASN A 500 -12.25 5.82 -4.03
N SER A 501 -11.32 6.36 -4.78
CA SER A 501 -10.41 7.46 -4.42
C SER A 501 -11.11 8.68 -3.80
N GLU A 502 -12.29 9.06 -4.32
CA GLU A 502 -13.05 10.22 -3.81
C GLU A 502 -13.80 9.93 -2.50
N SER A 503 -13.87 8.67 -2.08
CA SER A 503 -14.58 8.22 -0.88
C SER A 503 -13.66 7.78 0.25
N LEU A 504 -12.35 7.97 0.11
CA LEU A 504 -11.37 7.59 1.11
C LEU A 504 -11.51 8.42 2.39
N LEU A 505 -11.43 7.75 3.52
CA LEU A 505 -11.28 8.35 4.83
C LEU A 505 -9.82 8.21 5.27
N GLN A 506 -9.29 9.22 6.01
CA GLN A 506 -7.89 9.25 6.44
C GLN A 506 -6.94 8.93 5.27
N PHE A 507 -7.00 9.74 4.23
CA PHE A 507 -6.38 9.52 2.92
C PHE A 507 -4.93 9.03 3.00
N GLY A 508 -4.06 9.69 3.78
CA GLY A 508 -2.65 9.32 3.94
C GLY A 508 -2.44 7.94 4.57
N ASN A 509 -3.33 7.50 5.45
CA ASN A 509 -3.27 6.15 6.02
C ASN A 509 -3.83 5.10 5.07
N ASN A 510 -4.96 5.39 4.41
CA ASN A 510 -5.64 4.43 3.56
C ASN A 510 -4.90 4.18 2.24
N ALA A 511 -4.49 5.24 1.55
CA ALA A 511 -3.89 5.12 0.21
C ALA A 511 -2.38 4.82 0.25
N TYR A 512 -1.66 5.31 1.27
CA TYR A 512 -0.21 5.20 1.41
C TYR A 512 0.19 4.14 2.42
N ALA A 513 -0.08 4.39 3.72
CA ALA A 513 0.51 3.62 4.80
C ALA A 513 -0.01 2.17 4.85
N LYS A 514 -1.33 1.95 4.81
CA LYS A 514 -1.91 0.60 4.93
C LYS A 514 -1.51 -0.33 3.79
N PRO A 515 -1.61 0.05 2.49
CA PRO A 515 -1.17 -0.83 1.41
C PRO A 515 0.35 -1.04 1.40
N ALA A 516 1.16 -0.03 1.70
CA ALA A 516 2.60 -0.20 1.80
C ALA A 516 2.98 -1.16 2.94
N THR A 517 2.39 -1.01 4.11
CA THR A 517 2.59 -1.92 5.25
C THR A 517 2.12 -3.34 4.92
N ALA A 518 0.97 -3.50 4.24
CA ALA A 518 0.52 -4.81 3.77
C ALA A 518 1.59 -5.49 2.90
N LEU A 519 2.19 -4.75 1.96
CA LEU A 519 3.25 -5.29 1.10
C LEU A 519 4.55 -5.60 1.86
N VAL A 520 4.89 -4.79 2.87
CA VAL A 520 6.02 -5.10 3.78
C VAL A 520 5.77 -6.39 4.54
N VAL A 521 4.58 -6.57 5.12
CA VAL A 521 4.18 -7.80 5.81
C VAL A 521 4.18 -9.00 4.85
N LEU A 522 3.66 -8.82 3.65
CA LEU A 522 3.67 -9.87 2.62
C LEU A 522 5.10 -10.29 2.24
N ARG A 523 6.01 -9.31 2.11
CA ARG A 523 7.41 -9.52 1.76
C ARG A 523 8.22 -10.14 2.90
N GLU A 524 8.11 -9.61 4.11
CA GLU A 524 9.00 -9.99 5.23
C GLU A 524 8.50 -11.23 5.98
N THR A 525 7.17 -11.42 6.07
CA THR A 525 6.57 -12.43 6.96
C THR A 525 5.90 -13.58 6.20
N ILE A 526 5.21 -13.32 5.08
CA ILE A 526 4.40 -14.31 4.38
C ILE A 526 5.19 -15.04 3.29
N LEU A 527 5.71 -14.31 2.29
CA LEU A 527 6.41 -14.89 1.14
C LEU A 527 7.93 -15.02 1.37
N GLY A 528 8.50 -14.14 2.17
CA GLY A 528 9.95 -13.92 2.23
C GLY A 528 10.43 -13.06 1.06
N ARG A 529 11.58 -12.39 1.28
CA ARG A 529 12.13 -11.37 0.35
C ARG A 529 12.35 -11.90 -1.05
N GLU A 530 12.96 -13.06 -1.19
CA GLU A 530 13.34 -13.60 -2.49
C GLU A 530 12.11 -13.84 -3.38
N LEU A 531 11.09 -14.52 -2.85
CA LEU A 531 9.90 -14.89 -3.60
C LEU A 531 9.01 -13.66 -3.89
N PHE A 532 8.86 -12.77 -2.90
CA PHE A 532 8.10 -11.52 -3.09
C PHE A 532 8.76 -10.62 -4.14
N ASP A 533 10.08 -10.37 -4.02
CA ASP A 533 10.81 -9.48 -4.92
C ASP A 533 10.76 -9.99 -6.36
N GLN A 534 10.84 -11.33 -6.56
CA GLN A 534 10.64 -11.95 -7.87
C GLN A 534 9.23 -11.71 -8.42
N ALA A 535 8.18 -11.95 -7.62
CA ALA A 535 6.79 -11.79 -8.05
C ALA A 535 6.45 -10.32 -8.35
N PHE A 536 6.92 -9.39 -7.51
CA PHE A 536 6.72 -7.95 -7.73
C PHE A 536 7.45 -7.45 -8.98
N LYS A 537 8.66 -7.94 -9.23
CA LYS A 537 9.41 -7.64 -10.46
C LYS A 537 8.71 -8.19 -11.70
N GLU A 538 8.13 -9.39 -11.62
CA GLU A 538 7.33 -9.98 -12.69
C GLU A 538 6.10 -9.12 -13.00
N TYR A 539 5.33 -8.70 -11.98
CA TYR A 539 4.22 -7.76 -12.16
C TYR A 539 4.67 -6.48 -12.88
N SER A 540 5.77 -5.88 -12.41
CA SER A 540 6.29 -4.64 -12.97
C SER A 540 6.68 -4.77 -14.45
N GLN A 541 7.31 -5.89 -14.82
CA GLN A 541 7.71 -6.19 -16.21
C GLN A 541 6.50 -6.46 -17.12
N ARG A 542 5.52 -7.23 -16.66
CA ARG A 542 4.31 -7.58 -17.42
C ARG A 542 3.50 -6.32 -17.78
N TRP A 543 3.41 -5.37 -16.83
CA TRP A 543 2.55 -4.19 -16.95
C TRP A 543 3.31 -2.91 -17.28
N LYS A 544 4.60 -2.97 -17.55
CA LYS A 544 5.40 -1.85 -18.06
C LYS A 544 4.75 -1.27 -19.33
N PHE A 545 4.46 0.03 -19.32
CA PHE A 545 3.73 0.77 -20.38
C PHE A 545 2.33 0.22 -20.68
N LYS A 546 1.67 -0.35 -19.69
CA LYS A 546 0.30 -0.86 -19.79
C LYS A 546 -0.53 -0.42 -18.58
N ARG A 547 -1.83 -0.70 -18.65
CA ARG A 547 -2.79 -0.29 -17.62
C ARG A 547 -3.30 -1.50 -16.84
N PRO A 548 -2.68 -1.86 -15.70
CA PRO A 548 -3.17 -2.91 -14.81
C PRO A 548 -4.38 -2.45 -14.00
N THR A 549 -5.14 -3.42 -13.51
CA THR A 549 -6.13 -3.29 -12.46
C THR A 549 -5.63 -3.94 -11.17
N PRO A 550 -6.27 -3.72 -10.00
CA PRO A 550 -5.95 -4.46 -8.78
C PRO A 550 -5.93 -5.98 -8.97
N TYR A 551 -6.86 -6.49 -9.76
CA TYR A 551 -7.01 -7.92 -10.02
C TYR A 551 -5.84 -8.49 -10.80
N ASP A 552 -5.26 -7.72 -11.71
CA ASP A 552 -4.05 -8.11 -12.45
C ASP A 552 -2.83 -8.17 -11.52
N PHE A 553 -2.75 -7.26 -10.53
CA PHE A 553 -1.72 -7.29 -9.50
C PHE A 553 -1.86 -8.53 -8.60
N PHE A 554 -3.04 -8.76 -8.03
CA PHE A 554 -3.28 -9.89 -7.13
C PHE A 554 -3.01 -11.23 -7.83
N ARG A 555 -3.56 -11.42 -9.02
CA ARG A 555 -3.33 -12.63 -9.82
C ARG A 555 -1.86 -12.83 -10.18
N THR A 556 -1.15 -11.77 -10.55
CA THR A 556 0.28 -11.87 -10.86
C THR A 556 1.09 -12.29 -9.65
N MET A 557 0.80 -11.68 -8.47
CA MET A 557 1.50 -12.03 -7.23
C MET A 557 1.29 -13.48 -6.83
N GLU A 558 0.09 -14.02 -7.00
CA GLU A 558 -0.22 -15.43 -6.74
C GLU A 558 0.39 -16.37 -7.76
N GLU A 559 0.27 -16.06 -9.04
CA GLU A 559 0.81 -16.90 -10.11
C GLU A 559 2.34 -16.98 -10.07
N ALA A 560 3.00 -15.84 -9.90
CA ALA A 560 4.46 -15.77 -9.86
C ALA A 560 5.06 -16.35 -8.56
N SER A 561 4.36 -16.26 -7.42
CA SER A 561 4.80 -16.85 -6.16
C SER A 561 4.37 -18.32 -5.99
N GLY A 562 3.31 -18.74 -6.67
CA GLY A 562 2.69 -20.04 -6.49
C GLY A 562 1.96 -20.23 -5.15
N VAL A 563 1.66 -19.14 -4.42
CA VAL A 563 1.04 -19.12 -3.09
C VAL A 563 -0.37 -18.56 -3.19
N ASP A 564 -1.36 -19.25 -2.59
CA ASP A 564 -2.73 -18.76 -2.42
C ASP A 564 -2.74 -17.59 -1.42
N LEU A 565 -3.03 -16.39 -1.90
CA LEU A 565 -3.06 -15.16 -1.13
C LEU A 565 -4.48 -14.55 -1.05
N ASP A 566 -5.51 -15.22 -1.51
CA ASP A 566 -6.89 -14.71 -1.48
C ASP A 566 -7.33 -14.27 -0.08
N TRP A 567 -6.92 -15.02 0.96
CA TRP A 567 -7.18 -14.68 2.37
C TRP A 567 -6.51 -13.37 2.77
N PHE A 568 -5.28 -13.12 2.27
CA PHE A 568 -4.51 -11.92 2.54
C PHE A 568 -5.13 -10.70 1.87
N TRP A 569 -5.43 -10.80 0.56
CA TRP A 569 -6.09 -9.70 -0.17
C TRP A 569 -7.45 -9.38 0.43
N ARG A 570 -8.26 -10.40 0.74
CA ARG A 570 -9.56 -10.23 1.40
C ARG A 570 -9.46 -9.45 2.70
N GLY A 571 -8.54 -9.82 3.55
CA GLY A 571 -8.37 -9.19 4.86
C GLY A 571 -7.82 -7.77 4.77
N TRP A 572 -6.68 -7.58 4.12
CA TRP A 572 -5.99 -6.30 4.06
C TRP A 572 -6.68 -5.28 3.14
N PHE A 573 -7.16 -5.69 1.95
CA PHE A 573 -7.62 -4.78 0.91
C PHE A 573 -9.13 -4.59 0.87
N TYR A 574 -9.91 -5.62 1.21
CA TYR A 574 -11.38 -5.60 1.10
C TYR A 574 -12.09 -5.42 2.43
N SER A 575 -11.39 -5.43 3.58
CA SER A 575 -12.00 -5.26 4.88
C SER A 575 -11.34 -4.14 5.69
N THR A 576 -11.96 -3.81 6.82
CA THR A 576 -11.42 -2.92 7.86
C THR A 576 -11.00 -3.70 9.10
N ASP A 577 -10.88 -5.03 8.98
CA ASP A 577 -10.35 -5.88 10.03
C ASP A 577 -8.90 -5.51 10.34
N HIS A 578 -8.46 -5.79 11.55
CA HIS A 578 -7.10 -5.55 12.01
C HIS A 578 -6.52 -6.80 12.69
N VAL A 579 -5.23 -6.79 12.92
CA VAL A 579 -4.56 -7.87 13.64
C VAL A 579 -4.69 -7.61 15.14
N ASP A 580 -5.28 -8.55 15.85
CA ASP A 580 -5.35 -8.61 17.32
C ASP A 580 -5.52 -10.09 17.69
N ILE A 581 -4.38 -10.76 17.94
CA ILE A 581 -4.32 -12.18 18.24
C ILE A 581 -3.93 -12.36 19.70
N ALA A 582 -4.87 -12.73 20.55
CA ALA A 582 -4.64 -12.93 21.96
C ALA A 582 -4.17 -14.36 22.29
N LEU A 583 -3.21 -14.50 23.20
CA LEU A 583 -2.86 -15.72 23.88
C LEU A 583 -3.74 -15.85 25.14
N GLU A 584 -4.86 -16.58 25.03
CA GLU A 584 -5.83 -16.68 26.12
C GLU A 584 -5.38 -17.59 27.26
N ASN A 585 -4.78 -18.75 26.91
CA ASN A 585 -4.36 -19.75 27.88
C ASN A 585 -3.23 -20.64 27.38
N ILE A 586 -2.45 -21.17 28.31
CA ILE A 586 -1.48 -22.25 28.08
C ILE A 586 -1.79 -23.36 29.05
N HIS A 587 -2.31 -24.48 28.56
CA HIS A 587 -2.54 -25.67 29.37
C HIS A 587 -1.34 -26.62 29.26
N ILE A 588 -0.92 -27.16 30.37
CA ILE A 588 0.09 -28.21 30.38
C ILE A 588 -0.65 -29.53 30.58
N ALA A 589 -0.53 -30.40 29.60
CA ALA A 589 -1.11 -31.75 29.64
C ALA A 589 0.00 -32.80 29.77
N SER A 590 -0.28 -33.86 30.48
CA SER A 590 0.55 -35.07 30.49
C SER A 590 -0.02 -36.07 29.49
N LEU A 591 0.84 -37.01 29.07
CA LEU A 591 0.38 -38.12 28.24
C LEU A 591 -0.63 -38.97 29.02
N ASP A 592 -1.80 -39.19 28.42
CA ASP A 592 -2.74 -40.20 28.89
C ASP A 592 -2.18 -41.58 28.54
N THR A 593 -1.77 -42.32 29.56
CA THR A 593 -1.14 -43.61 29.38
C THR A 593 -2.15 -44.75 29.26
N LEU A 594 -3.44 -44.47 29.48
CA LEU A 594 -4.52 -45.45 29.64
C LEU A 594 -4.21 -46.50 30.71
N ASN A 595 -3.19 -46.28 31.51
CA ASN A 595 -2.76 -47.21 32.58
C ASN A 595 -3.47 -46.86 33.89
N PRO A 596 -4.41 -47.71 34.37
CA PRO A 596 -5.20 -47.42 35.56
C PRO A 596 -4.32 -47.21 36.81
N GLN A 597 -3.14 -47.88 36.91
CA GLN A 597 -2.23 -47.67 38.04
C GLN A 597 -1.63 -46.26 38.08
N ILE A 598 -1.34 -45.69 36.90
CA ILE A 598 -0.77 -44.36 36.81
C ILE A 598 -1.86 -43.32 37.00
N ASP A 599 -3.01 -43.52 36.37
CA ASP A 599 -4.11 -42.54 36.35
C ASP A 599 -4.73 -42.44 37.76
N LEU A 600 -5.08 -43.56 38.40
CA LEU A 600 -5.58 -43.57 39.77
C LEU A 600 -4.56 -43.08 40.81
N ALA A 601 -3.25 -43.29 40.58
CA ALA A 601 -2.22 -42.69 41.42
C ALA A 601 -2.17 -41.17 41.33
N LYS A 602 -2.42 -40.59 40.13
CA LYS A 602 -2.55 -39.15 39.97
C LYS A 602 -3.83 -38.61 40.61
N ASP A 603 -4.96 -39.29 40.40
CA ASP A 603 -6.24 -38.92 41.00
C ASP A 603 -6.14 -38.90 42.54
N ARG A 604 -5.41 -39.89 43.15
CA ARG A 604 -5.10 -39.88 44.58
C ARG A 604 -4.36 -38.59 44.98
N VAL A 605 -3.29 -38.23 44.27
CA VAL A 605 -2.50 -37.04 44.58
C VAL A 605 -3.34 -35.77 44.49
N ASP A 606 -4.27 -35.71 43.52
CA ASP A 606 -5.15 -34.55 43.35
C ASP A 606 -6.23 -34.54 44.44
N PHE A 607 -6.82 -35.67 44.79
CA PHE A 607 -7.73 -35.80 45.91
C PHE A 607 -7.10 -35.37 47.23
N GLU A 608 -5.85 -35.80 47.52
CA GLU A 608 -5.11 -35.43 48.74
C GLU A 608 -4.81 -33.91 48.82
N LYS A 609 -4.88 -33.18 47.70
CA LYS A 609 -4.74 -31.70 47.67
C LYS A 609 -6.05 -30.98 47.91
N GLU A 610 -7.19 -31.68 47.86
CA GLU A 610 -8.47 -31.04 48.09
C GLU A 610 -8.52 -30.49 49.54
N PRO A 611 -9.11 -29.31 49.73
CA PRO A 611 -9.23 -28.74 51.07
C PRO A 611 -10.19 -29.57 51.90
N GLU A 612 -9.86 -29.76 53.17
CA GLU A 612 -10.74 -30.45 54.14
C GLU A 612 -12.12 -29.78 54.17
N ILE A 613 -13.18 -30.61 54.15
CA ILE A 613 -14.54 -30.13 54.19
C ILE A 613 -14.87 -29.65 55.61
N LEU A 614 -15.39 -28.42 55.70
CA LEU A 614 -15.65 -27.76 57.00
C LEU A 614 -16.55 -28.59 57.94
N HIS A 615 -17.52 -29.32 57.44
CA HIS A 615 -18.42 -30.08 58.26
C HIS A 615 -17.75 -31.35 58.86
N ASP A 616 -16.81 -31.96 58.14
CA ASP A 616 -16.07 -33.12 58.64
C ASP A 616 -15.22 -32.71 59.82
N ASN A 617 -14.48 -31.64 59.71
CA ASN A 617 -13.73 -31.02 60.80
C ASN A 617 -14.62 -30.69 62.01
N ARG A 618 -15.81 -30.17 61.79
CA ARG A 618 -16.74 -29.85 62.88
C ARG A 618 -17.37 -31.07 63.46
N ASN A 619 -17.64 -32.14 62.72
CA ASN A 619 -18.16 -33.41 63.18
C ASN A 619 -17.11 -34.10 64.08
N GLU A 620 -15.85 -34.12 63.67
CA GLU A 620 -14.73 -34.63 64.45
C GLU A 620 -14.59 -33.84 65.75
N GLN A 621 -14.53 -32.52 65.70
CA GLN A 621 -14.44 -31.67 66.89
C GLN A 621 -15.64 -31.82 67.83
N SER A 622 -16.78 -32.17 67.31
CA SER A 622 -18.00 -32.39 68.10
C SER A 622 -18.14 -33.80 68.61
N GLY A 623 -17.23 -34.70 68.28
CA GLY A 623 -17.19 -36.12 68.74
C GLY A 623 -18.41 -36.91 68.21
N ILE A 624 -18.92 -36.58 67.03
CA ILE A 624 -20.01 -37.30 66.36
C ILE A 624 -19.52 -38.71 66.04
N LYS A 625 -20.15 -39.72 66.58
CA LYS A 625 -19.90 -41.11 66.18
C LYS A 625 -20.82 -41.52 65.06
N THR A 626 -20.20 -42.01 63.98
CA THR A 626 -20.96 -42.52 62.84
C THR A 626 -21.68 -43.84 63.15
N ARG A 627 -22.63 -44.19 62.33
CA ARG A 627 -23.39 -45.43 62.47
C ARG A 627 -22.49 -46.67 62.36
N VAL A 628 -21.54 -46.58 61.45
CA VAL A 628 -20.57 -47.67 61.19
C VAL A 628 -19.58 -47.85 62.37
N GLU A 629 -19.10 -46.74 62.95
CA GLU A 629 -18.27 -46.82 64.18
C GLU A 629 -19.05 -47.42 65.36
N ALA A 630 -20.36 -47.18 65.40
CA ALA A 630 -21.24 -47.77 66.46
C ALA A 630 -21.63 -49.22 66.16
N ARG A 631 -21.54 -49.65 64.94
CA ARG A 631 -21.98 -51.00 64.49
C ARG A 631 -21.03 -51.46 63.35
N PRO A 632 -19.83 -51.91 63.67
CA PRO A 632 -18.82 -52.35 62.70
C PRO A 632 -19.22 -53.52 61.81
N GLU A 633 -20.26 -54.26 62.19
CA GLU A 633 -20.85 -55.32 61.36
C GLU A 633 -21.55 -54.83 60.11
N LEU A 634 -21.66 -53.51 59.92
CA LEU A 634 -22.19 -52.92 58.73
C LEU A 634 -21.15 -52.64 57.63
N LEU A 635 -19.87 -52.74 57.97
CA LEU A 635 -18.76 -52.64 57.03
C LEU A 635 -18.79 -53.84 56.09
N ASP A 636 -18.52 -53.58 54.83
CA ASP A 636 -18.40 -54.57 53.78
C ASP A 636 -17.14 -54.33 52.92
N ILE A 637 -17.01 -55.07 51.84
CA ILE A 637 -15.83 -54.97 50.96
C ILE A 637 -15.64 -53.59 50.33
N TYR A 638 -16.69 -52.78 50.28
CA TYR A 638 -16.60 -51.40 49.67
C TYR A 638 -16.03 -50.42 50.70
N ASP A 639 -16.10 -50.68 52.00
CA ASP A 639 -15.48 -49.86 53.03
C ASP A 639 -13.98 -50.10 53.12
N GLU A 640 -13.53 -51.28 52.68
CA GLU A 640 -12.10 -51.65 52.59
C GLU A 640 -11.51 -51.39 51.24
N TYR A 641 -12.36 -51.04 50.25
CA TYR A 641 -11.93 -50.77 48.87
C TYR A 641 -11.32 -49.40 48.79
N ASP A 642 -10.09 -49.38 48.33
CA ASP A 642 -9.40 -48.11 47.98
C ASP A 642 -9.68 -47.77 46.51
N GLU A 643 -10.51 -46.75 46.29
CA GLU A 643 -10.93 -46.29 44.94
C GLU A 643 -9.78 -45.86 44.01
N PHE A 644 -8.60 -45.58 44.58
CA PHE A 644 -7.38 -45.26 43.84
C PHE A 644 -6.51 -46.49 43.57
N THR A 645 -6.97 -47.69 43.89
CA THR A 645 -6.30 -48.93 43.53
C THR A 645 -7.04 -49.60 42.36
N PRO A 646 -6.35 -49.85 41.23
CA PRO A 646 -7.00 -50.45 40.04
C PRO A 646 -7.63 -51.79 40.36
N SER A 647 -8.85 -51.98 39.92
CA SER A 647 -9.53 -53.27 39.99
C SER A 647 -8.90 -54.27 38.99
N ASP A 648 -9.06 -55.57 39.26
CA ASP A 648 -8.65 -56.63 38.35
C ASP A 648 -9.31 -56.52 36.98
N ARG A 649 -10.47 -55.88 36.89
CA ARG A 649 -11.16 -55.64 35.64
C ARG A 649 -10.48 -54.53 34.82
N GLU A 650 -10.19 -53.38 35.44
CA GLU A 650 -9.49 -52.25 34.79
C GLU A 650 -8.11 -52.67 34.31
N MET A 651 -7.41 -53.50 35.10
CA MET A 651 -6.11 -54.01 34.67
C MET A 651 -6.22 -54.98 33.50
N ARG A 652 -7.26 -55.83 33.45
CA ARG A 652 -7.49 -56.69 32.27
C ARG A 652 -7.86 -55.89 31.04
N ASP A 653 -8.74 -54.90 31.20
CA ASP A 653 -9.13 -54.03 30.07
C ASP A 653 -7.90 -53.26 29.53
N TYR A 654 -6.97 -52.86 30.43
CA TYR A 654 -5.69 -52.26 30.03
C TYR A 654 -4.76 -53.27 29.32
N GLU A 655 -4.66 -54.50 29.83
CA GLU A 655 -3.88 -55.57 29.19
C GLU A 655 -4.44 -55.89 27.80
N GLU A 656 -5.76 -55.89 27.60
CA GLU A 656 -6.39 -56.05 26.28
C GLU A 656 -6.01 -54.90 25.33
N ILE A 657 -6.02 -53.63 25.82
CA ILE A 657 -5.56 -52.49 25.05
C ILE A 657 -4.09 -52.62 24.65
N LEU A 658 -3.24 -53.07 25.59
CA LEU A 658 -1.83 -53.32 25.28
C LEU A 658 -1.64 -54.46 24.26
N ASP A 659 -2.39 -55.54 24.41
CA ASP A 659 -2.36 -56.65 23.46
C ASP A 659 -2.77 -56.22 22.05
N ASP A 660 -3.83 -55.42 21.91
CA ASP A 660 -4.25 -54.83 20.64
C ASP A 660 -3.18 -53.91 20.06
N LEU A 661 -2.55 -53.08 20.87
CA LEU A 661 -1.46 -52.21 20.45
C LEU A 661 -0.19 -52.96 20.04
N TYR A 662 0.07 -54.14 20.64
CA TYR A 662 1.26 -54.95 20.40
C TYR A 662 0.97 -56.23 19.60
N ASP A 663 -0.26 -56.40 19.05
CA ASP A 663 -0.59 -57.63 18.26
C ASP A 663 0.38 -57.79 17.09
N LYS A 664 1.04 -58.92 17.05
CA LYS A 664 2.04 -59.27 16.04
C LYS A 664 1.44 -59.47 14.64
N ASN A 665 0.12 -59.59 14.53
CA ASN A 665 -0.62 -59.73 13.26
C ASN A 665 -1.11 -58.38 12.74
N ASP A 666 -0.94 -57.27 13.48
CA ASP A 666 -1.32 -55.96 13.02
C ASP A 666 -0.39 -55.47 11.90
N SER A 667 -1.03 -54.97 10.82
CA SER A 667 -0.36 -54.34 9.67
C SER A 667 0.31 -52.97 10.00
N ASP A 668 0.24 -52.53 11.24
CA ASP A 668 0.86 -51.27 11.64
C ASP A 668 2.40 -51.34 11.57
N PRO A 669 3.03 -50.37 10.94
CA PRO A 669 4.46 -50.38 10.70
C PRO A 669 5.23 -50.32 12.06
N GLU A 670 6.35 -51.06 12.11
CA GLU A 670 7.22 -51.13 13.29
C GLU A 670 7.63 -49.76 13.89
N TRP A 671 7.65 -48.70 13.04
CA TRP A 671 7.93 -47.34 13.49
C TRP A 671 6.82 -46.75 14.39
N LYS A 672 5.55 -47.11 14.21
CA LYS A 672 4.44 -46.67 15.06
C LYS A 672 4.57 -47.25 16.46
N LYS A 673 4.85 -48.53 16.56
CA LYS A 673 5.05 -49.22 17.84
C LYS A 673 6.26 -48.66 18.60
N LYS A 674 7.35 -48.41 17.87
CA LYS A 674 8.54 -47.80 18.41
C LYS A 674 8.29 -46.36 18.90
N ALA A 675 7.55 -45.57 18.14
CA ALA A 675 7.20 -44.17 18.49
C ALA A 675 6.37 -44.13 19.79
N LEU A 676 5.41 -45.03 19.98
CA LEU A 676 4.61 -45.09 21.21
C LEU A 676 5.48 -45.47 22.42
N VAL A 677 6.32 -46.54 22.30
CA VAL A 677 7.25 -46.92 23.37
C VAL A 677 8.22 -45.79 23.71
N GLU A 678 8.73 -45.10 22.71
CA GLU A 678 9.61 -43.94 22.93
C GLU A 678 8.87 -42.77 23.56
N ALA A 679 7.59 -42.53 23.22
CA ALA A 679 6.78 -41.46 23.82
C ALA A 679 6.47 -41.77 25.31
N LEU A 680 6.13 -43.02 25.63
CA LEU A 680 5.91 -43.43 27.01
C LEU A 680 7.19 -43.42 27.87
N ALA A 681 8.35 -43.59 27.26
CA ALA A 681 9.66 -43.54 27.93
C ALA A 681 10.24 -42.13 28.11
N LYS A 682 9.64 -41.12 27.49
CA LYS A 682 10.10 -39.72 27.52
C LYS A 682 9.24 -38.93 28.49
N GLU A 683 9.88 -38.30 29.48
CA GLU A 683 9.28 -37.27 30.31
C GLU A 683 9.19 -35.99 29.46
N GLU A 684 8.10 -35.78 28.73
CA GLU A 684 7.84 -34.62 27.91
C GLU A 684 6.50 -34.00 28.33
N ASP A 685 6.48 -32.67 28.49
CA ASP A 685 5.26 -31.90 28.70
C ASP A 685 4.60 -31.57 27.36
N TYR A 686 3.28 -31.53 27.35
CA TYR A 686 2.44 -31.17 26.23
C TYR A 686 1.78 -29.84 26.53
N TYR A 687 2.21 -28.78 25.82
CA TYR A 687 1.68 -27.42 25.97
C TYR A 687 0.60 -27.16 24.93
N ILE A 688 -0.62 -26.84 25.38
CA ILE A 688 -1.75 -26.50 24.53
C ILE A 688 -1.95 -24.98 24.62
N PHE A 689 -1.60 -24.27 23.54
CA PHE A 689 -1.78 -22.85 23.42
C PHE A 689 -3.16 -22.56 22.85
N GLU A 690 -3.93 -21.66 23.49
CA GLU A 690 -5.23 -21.21 23.02
C GLU A 690 -5.11 -19.79 22.48
N PHE A 691 -5.44 -19.61 21.21
CA PHE A 691 -5.40 -18.32 20.53
C PHE A 691 -6.81 -17.87 20.16
N THR A 692 -7.07 -16.56 20.29
CA THR A 692 -8.30 -15.89 19.87
C THR A 692 -7.95 -14.73 18.94
N ASN A 693 -8.58 -14.68 17.76
CA ASN A 693 -8.51 -13.55 16.84
C ASN A 693 -9.61 -12.56 17.21
N LYS A 694 -9.24 -11.45 17.83
CA LYS A 694 -10.16 -10.38 18.28
C LYS A 694 -10.36 -9.30 17.23
N GLY A 695 -9.35 -9.07 16.39
CA GLY A 695 -9.36 -8.02 15.37
C GLY A 695 -10.01 -8.41 14.04
N GLY A 696 -10.24 -9.71 13.82
CA GLY A 696 -10.90 -10.25 12.63
C GLY A 696 -9.97 -10.55 11.45
N LEU A 697 -8.82 -9.88 11.32
CA LEU A 697 -7.83 -10.16 10.29
C LEU A 697 -7.03 -11.41 10.67
N ILE A 698 -7.13 -12.46 9.83
CA ILE A 698 -6.34 -13.68 10.04
C ILE A 698 -4.91 -13.47 9.57
N MET A 699 -3.94 -13.92 10.41
CA MET A 699 -2.51 -13.85 10.10
C MET A 699 -1.81 -15.11 10.63
N PRO A 700 -0.61 -15.47 10.13
CA PRO A 700 0.27 -16.40 10.83
C PRO A 700 0.50 -15.95 12.26
N ILE A 701 0.81 -16.88 13.15
CA ILE A 701 1.10 -16.54 14.55
C ILE A 701 2.62 -16.68 14.78
N PRO A 702 3.38 -15.58 14.79
CA PRO A 702 4.77 -15.59 15.23
C PRO A 702 4.79 -15.73 16.75
N LEU A 703 5.19 -16.91 17.25
CA LEU A 703 5.22 -17.26 18.67
C LEU A 703 6.65 -17.48 19.13
N GLU A 704 7.15 -16.61 20.00
CA GLU A 704 8.44 -16.84 20.68
C GLU A 704 8.21 -17.57 22.00
N LEU A 705 8.88 -18.72 22.15
CA LEU A 705 8.90 -19.50 23.37
C LEU A 705 10.24 -19.29 24.08
N THR A 706 10.20 -19.04 25.40
CA THR A 706 11.38 -19.04 26.26
C THR A 706 11.33 -20.25 27.17
N TYR A 707 12.43 -21.02 27.20
CA TYR A 707 12.58 -22.21 27.99
C TYR A 707 13.31 -21.94 29.32
N GLU A 708 13.15 -22.81 30.29
CA GLU A 708 13.77 -22.71 31.65
C GLU A 708 15.29 -22.55 31.64
N ASN A 709 15.97 -23.04 30.61
CA ASN A 709 17.41 -22.90 30.41
C ASN A 709 17.81 -21.57 29.72
N GLY A 710 16.87 -20.68 29.46
CA GLY A 710 17.08 -19.40 28.78
C GLY A 710 17.12 -19.47 27.25
N MET A 711 16.98 -20.64 26.66
CA MET A 711 16.88 -20.78 25.19
C MET A 711 15.57 -20.12 24.70
N ARG A 712 15.62 -19.48 23.53
CA ARG A 712 14.45 -18.93 22.83
C ARG A 712 14.25 -19.62 21.50
N GLU A 713 13.00 -19.87 21.14
CA GLU A 713 12.59 -20.45 19.86
C GLU A 713 11.45 -19.60 19.27
N LEU A 714 11.64 -19.04 18.08
CA LEU A 714 10.58 -18.36 17.33
C LEU A 714 9.94 -19.36 16.36
N ILE A 715 8.64 -19.58 16.51
CA ILE A 715 7.84 -20.47 15.67
C ILE A 715 6.84 -19.62 14.92
N ARG A 716 6.77 -19.74 13.59
CA ARG A 716 5.74 -19.11 12.78
C ARG A 716 4.69 -20.15 12.43
N ILE A 717 3.57 -20.13 13.17
CA ILE A 717 2.43 -21.02 12.93
C ILE A 717 1.69 -20.51 11.72
N PRO A 718 1.52 -21.33 10.65
CA PRO A 718 0.90 -20.88 9.42
C PRO A 718 -0.55 -20.42 9.58
N VAL A 719 -0.98 -19.51 8.71
CA VAL A 719 -2.34 -18.93 8.73
C VAL A 719 -3.45 -20.00 8.63
N GLU A 720 -3.17 -21.13 8.03
CA GLU A 720 -4.09 -22.27 7.88
C GLU A 720 -4.62 -22.81 9.20
N ILE A 721 -3.99 -22.45 10.33
CA ILE A 721 -4.50 -22.82 11.65
C ILE A 721 -5.91 -22.26 11.90
N TRP A 722 -6.25 -21.16 11.23
CA TRP A 722 -7.55 -20.50 11.32
C TRP A 722 -8.63 -21.10 10.40
N ARG A 723 -8.30 -22.06 9.51
CA ARG A 723 -9.25 -22.60 8.51
C ARG A 723 -10.51 -23.23 9.11
N LYS A 724 -10.42 -23.81 10.30
CA LYS A 724 -11.56 -24.47 10.95
C LYS A 724 -12.40 -23.49 11.74
N ASN A 725 -11.77 -22.49 12.32
CA ASN A 725 -12.42 -21.43 13.08
C ASN A 725 -11.54 -20.17 13.01
N PRO A 726 -11.99 -19.09 12.31
CA PRO A 726 -11.21 -17.86 12.15
C PRO A 726 -11.13 -17.02 13.44
N ASN A 727 -11.93 -17.35 14.46
CA ASN A 727 -12.01 -16.58 15.70
C ASN A 727 -11.22 -17.23 16.85
N ARG A 728 -11.06 -18.55 16.86
CA ARG A 728 -10.40 -19.27 17.95
C ARG A 728 -9.73 -20.55 17.47
N THR A 729 -8.51 -20.80 17.95
CA THR A 729 -7.77 -22.02 17.62
C THR A 729 -6.91 -22.50 18.77
N ARG A 730 -6.42 -23.73 18.67
CA ARG A 730 -5.48 -24.32 19.62
C ARG A 730 -4.30 -24.91 18.86
N TRP A 731 -3.12 -24.80 19.47
CA TRP A 731 -1.91 -25.40 18.95
C TRP A 731 -1.20 -26.22 20.03
N LEU A 732 -0.68 -27.38 19.67
CA LEU A 732 -0.01 -28.30 20.57
C LEU A 732 1.50 -28.29 20.31
N LYS A 733 2.28 -28.01 21.35
CA LYS A 733 3.74 -28.15 21.38
C LYS A 733 4.16 -29.18 22.40
N ARG A 734 4.99 -30.13 21.97
CA ARG A 734 5.68 -31.06 22.84
C ARG A 734 7.06 -30.53 23.19
N SER A 735 7.48 -30.58 24.46
CA SER A 735 8.79 -30.12 24.90
C SER A 735 9.32 -30.94 26.07
N LYS A 736 10.65 -31.23 26.04
CA LYS A 736 11.40 -31.78 27.17
C LYS A 736 11.83 -30.72 28.18
N LEU A 737 11.99 -29.47 27.68
CA LEU A 737 12.34 -28.33 28.52
C LEU A 737 11.06 -27.60 28.88
N LYS A 738 10.96 -27.19 30.14
CA LYS A 738 9.84 -26.42 30.62
C LYS A 738 9.77 -25.07 29.86
N ILE A 739 8.61 -24.76 29.24
CA ILE A 739 8.32 -23.45 28.67
C ILE A 739 7.90 -22.53 29.81
N ILE A 740 8.60 -21.40 29.97
CA ILE A 740 8.38 -20.44 31.06
C ILE A 740 7.75 -19.13 30.56
N GLN A 741 7.80 -18.87 29.28
CA GLN A 741 7.17 -17.72 28.67
C GLN A 741 6.82 -17.98 27.19
N ALA A 742 5.73 -17.42 26.73
CA ALA A 742 5.34 -17.37 25.32
C ALA A 742 4.90 -15.95 24.96
N VAL A 743 5.30 -15.47 23.82
CA VAL A 743 4.99 -14.11 23.34
C VAL A 743 4.59 -14.17 21.87
N ILE A 744 3.42 -13.64 21.53
CA ILE A 744 2.98 -13.46 20.14
C ILE A 744 3.61 -12.19 19.57
N ASP A 745 4.04 -12.24 18.34
CA ASP A 745 4.57 -11.12 17.53
C ASP A 745 5.65 -10.27 18.23
N PRO A 746 6.70 -10.87 18.79
CA PRO A 746 7.71 -10.16 19.59
C PRO A 746 8.49 -9.11 18.80
N TYR A 747 8.46 -9.18 17.46
CA TYR A 747 9.18 -8.30 16.53
C TYR A 747 8.25 -7.42 15.70
N TRP A 748 6.95 -7.39 15.98
CA TRP A 748 5.95 -6.62 15.24
C TRP A 748 5.83 -7.01 13.75
N GLU A 749 6.06 -8.29 13.44
CA GLU A 749 6.06 -8.81 12.06
C GLU A 749 4.69 -8.74 11.38
N ILE A 750 3.61 -8.79 12.16
CA ILE A 750 2.23 -8.77 11.67
C ILE A 750 1.45 -7.53 12.08
N GLY A 751 2.03 -6.66 12.91
CA GLY A 751 1.42 -5.41 13.35
C GLY A 751 0.20 -5.60 14.24
N ASP A 752 0.35 -6.46 15.25
CA ASP A 752 -0.69 -6.67 16.26
C ASP A 752 -1.01 -5.36 16.99
N THR A 753 -2.31 -5.02 17.07
CA THR A 753 -2.79 -3.73 17.59
C THR A 753 -2.91 -3.69 19.11
N GLU A 754 -2.91 -4.87 19.79
CA GLU A 754 -3.09 -4.98 21.23
C GLU A 754 -2.06 -5.92 21.86
N ILE A 755 -0.86 -5.43 22.02
CA ILE A 755 0.27 -6.21 22.53
C ILE A 755 0.13 -6.65 24.01
N GLU A 756 -0.78 -6.05 24.79
CA GLU A 756 -1.00 -6.43 26.18
C GLU A 756 -1.62 -7.82 26.31
N ASN A 757 -2.25 -8.36 25.29
CA ASN A 757 -2.84 -9.69 25.28
C ASN A 757 -1.98 -10.76 24.58
N ASN A 758 -0.74 -10.42 24.22
CA ASN A 758 0.20 -11.29 23.50
C ASN A 758 1.05 -12.18 24.42
N TYR A 759 0.84 -12.13 25.75
CA TYR A 759 1.67 -12.82 26.76
C TYR A 759 0.91 -13.89 27.49
#